data_ab162dbd80910226726d9a13b2a6a7f5
#
_entry.id   ab162dbd80910226726d9a13b2a6a7f5
#
_cell.length_a   1.000
_cell.length_b   1.000
_cell.length_c   1.000
_cell.angle_alpha   90.00
_cell.angle_beta   90.00
_cell.angle_gamma   90.00
#
_symmetry.space_group_name_H-M   'P 1'
#
loop_
_entity.id
_entity.type
_entity.pdbx_description
1 polymer ?
#
loop_
_entity_poly.entity_id
_entity_poly.type
_entity_poly.pdbx_seq_one_letter_code
_entity_poly.pdbx_strand_id
1 'polypeptide(L)'
;MKFLDPLARIGAFVLVLCVVAPTSHAAAPKSPESKASKPAAKPSASLSAKQVEQLCRSLKQRNSAAYASLSAFAARKSSAALGARAALALGYYDYTKGHYAQAAKWLEMAQTDPLLQDYALYWSAENNLALNHNAEGLAQLKRFRHDYPDAVITDEALQALGVAALALNQPTEILAALDAYPQTKEKPALLFLRAEAREQSAQALQAAADYESVYLRFPTSEQAREAGEKLGFLRSSLGDKLPAIPVERQIEHASTIFAARQWGDARNEYSYLLPHLSGADRERAELRITECGVALGSGISELVALKISDPDVDAERYYSVANYYRNIPAESEMTAAIESAAARAPASRWAESALFLGGNYYWVQLDRDRAAGYYKRLADNFPTAVDALPAQWRVAFTAVLKRQPEATQELTEHLRRFPGSQFTPDALYWLGRLAEESHNSGLARSYYEKLRERFPQNYFASAATARLSTLGSAPGTDPDVFAGIPPLPPAMAVGLTIPAAAATRQVRADALRSIAFDASAELELRAAFAATGEPRLLLEAAQEAVIAGHVGEAIVTIRQIYPQIEWRPFDEVPREVWLTAFAMPFQSSILSRSTQAGVDPMLTAGLIRQESAYDPQAHSGANALGLMQLLPKTARRFAKQAKVRYSTPMLYEPDYNIHIGTIYFAGLKRDFGSVESALAAYNAGEDRVTFWTTGQTYREPAEFVDSIPFTETREYVEIVTRNADIYRKLYGTRQSVRGAKNEPRKAGTGSGN
;
A
#
# COMPACT_ATOMS: atom_id res chain seq x y z
N MET A 1 -24.78 2.43 6.09
CA MET A 1 -23.40 2.73 6.51
C MET A 1 -22.68 1.40 6.66
N LYS A 2 -21.78 1.07 5.75
CA LYS A 2 -21.07 -0.23 5.77
C LYS A 2 -19.85 -0.08 6.67
N PHE A 3 -19.87 -0.74 7.82
CA PHE A 3 -18.68 -0.91 8.66
C PHE A 3 -17.76 -1.93 7.97
N LEU A 4 -16.53 -1.51 7.69
CA LEU A 4 -15.47 -2.38 7.19
C LEU A 4 -14.90 -3.18 8.37
N ASP A 5 -14.79 -4.47 8.18
CA ASP A 5 -14.23 -5.44 9.13
C ASP A 5 -12.72 -5.20 9.29
N PRO A 6 -12.17 -5.02 10.53
CA PRO A 6 -10.75 -4.77 10.73
C PRO A 6 -9.84 -6.00 10.53
N LEU A 7 -10.39 -7.22 10.37
CA LEU A 7 -9.59 -8.44 10.34
C LEU A 7 -8.92 -8.79 9.00
N ALA A 8 -9.03 -7.94 7.95
CA ALA A 8 -8.48 -8.25 6.63
C ALA A 8 -7.17 -7.51 6.28
N ARG A 9 -6.40 -7.02 7.26
CA ARG A 9 -5.18 -6.24 6.96
C ARG A 9 -3.94 -6.69 7.74
N ILE A 10 -3.68 -8.00 7.77
CA ILE A 10 -2.33 -8.51 8.03
C ILE A 10 -1.93 -9.36 6.83
N GLY A 11 -1.06 -8.79 6.01
CA GLY A 11 -0.29 -9.51 5.00
C GLY A 11 -0.98 -9.76 3.68
N ALA A 12 -0.80 -8.86 2.75
CA ALA A 12 -0.45 -9.08 1.35
C ALA A 12 -0.69 -7.77 0.59
N PHE A 13 0.30 -6.90 0.51
CA PHE A 13 0.42 -6.02 -0.64
C PHE A 13 0.83 -6.91 -1.81
N VAL A 14 -0.14 -7.50 -2.48
CA VAL A 14 0.07 -8.03 -3.82
C VAL A 14 0.08 -6.84 -4.75
N LEU A 15 1.23 -6.59 -5.35
CA LEU A 15 1.40 -5.67 -6.46
C LEU A 15 0.49 -6.13 -7.61
N VAL A 16 -0.62 -5.45 -7.83
CA VAL A 16 -1.35 -5.54 -9.08
C VAL A 16 -0.73 -4.51 -10.02
N LEU A 17 0.16 -4.94 -10.88
CA LEU A 17 0.54 -4.20 -12.08
C LEU A 17 -0.70 -4.16 -12.99
N CYS A 18 -1.44 -3.07 -12.93
CA CYS A 18 -2.49 -2.79 -13.90
C CYS A 18 -1.84 -2.52 -15.27
N VAL A 19 -1.85 -3.51 -16.13
CA VAL A 19 -1.72 -3.29 -17.57
C VAL A 19 -3.01 -2.61 -18.01
N VAL A 20 -2.95 -1.31 -18.26
CA VAL A 20 -4.08 -0.54 -18.78
C VAL A 20 -4.22 -0.83 -20.27
N ALA A 21 -5.22 -1.62 -20.63
CA ALA A 21 -5.68 -1.72 -22.01
C ALA A 21 -6.27 -0.37 -22.44
N PRO A 22 -6.04 0.09 -23.69
CA PRO A 22 -6.54 1.37 -24.15
C PRO A 22 -8.03 1.29 -24.46
N THR A 23 -8.87 1.92 -23.65
CA THR A 23 -10.26 2.18 -23.97
C THR A 23 -10.39 3.32 -24.98
N SER A 24 -11.20 3.10 -25.99
CA SER A 24 -11.49 4.00 -27.11
C SER A 24 -11.91 5.42 -26.65
N HIS A 25 -11.25 6.44 -27.20
CA HIS A 25 -11.52 7.85 -26.92
C HIS A 25 -12.56 8.44 -27.86
N ALA A 26 -13.57 9.05 -27.27
CA ALA A 26 -14.43 10.01 -27.94
C ALA A 26 -13.74 11.37 -28.05
N ALA A 27 -13.94 12.06 -29.16
CA ALA A 27 -13.26 13.30 -29.56
C ALA A 27 -13.48 14.47 -28.56
N ALA A 28 -12.39 15.16 -28.22
CA ALA A 28 -12.40 16.40 -27.42
C ALA A 28 -12.57 17.65 -28.30
N PRO A 29 -13.21 18.71 -27.76
CA PRO A 29 -13.44 19.95 -28.49
C PRO A 29 -12.17 20.82 -28.59
N LYS A 30 -12.04 21.52 -29.72
CA LYS A 30 -10.91 22.42 -30.05
C LYS A 30 -10.83 23.60 -29.08
N SER A 31 -9.64 23.86 -28.55
CA SER A 31 -9.27 25.05 -27.79
C SER A 31 -8.70 26.15 -28.72
N PRO A 32 -8.81 27.42 -28.37
CA PRO A 32 -8.44 28.52 -29.25
C PRO A 32 -6.92 28.76 -29.32
N GLU A 33 -6.45 29.22 -30.46
CA GLU A 33 -5.06 29.51 -30.82
C GLU A 33 -4.38 30.51 -29.88
N SER A 34 -3.25 30.12 -29.33
CA SER A 34 -2.35 30.93 -28.54
C SER A 34 -1.28 31.58 -29.46
N LYS A 35 -1.05 32.86 -29.24
CA LYS A 35 -0.14 33.75 -29.98
C LYS A 35 1.29 33.19 -30.05
N ALA A 36 1.92 33.40 -31.19
CA ALA A 36 3.27 33.05 -31.55
C ALA A 36 4.33 33.39 -30.47
N SER A 37 5.05 32.39 -30.00
CA SER A 37 6.27 32.53 -29.21
C SER A 37 7.49 32.71 -30.11
N LYS A 38 8.49 33.45 -29.61
CA LYS A 38 9.78 33.77 -30.26
C LYS A 38 10.45 32.53 -30.85
N PRO A 39 11.25 32.68 -31.92
CA PRO A 39 11.91 31.55 -32.57
C PRO A 39 12.88 30.86 -31.61
N ALA A 40 12.75 29.54 -31.51
CA ALA A 40 13.62 28.70 -30.71
C ALA A 40 15.07 28.79 -31.20
N ALA A 41 16.00 28.83 -30.26
CA ALA A 41 17.43 28.79 -30.54
C ALA A 41 17.77 27.52 -31.36
N LYS A 42 18.70 27.63 -32.32
CA LYS A 42 19.18 26.51 -33.13
C LYS A 42 19.64 25.38 -32.17
N PRO A 43 19.19 24.12 -32.36
CA PRO A 43 19.56 23.03 -31.47
C PRO A 43 21.07 22.85 -31.44
N SER A 44 21.65 22.82 -30.24
CA SER A 44 23.08 22.59 -29.98
C SER A 44 23.53 21.24 -30.58
N ALA A 45 24.72 21.24 -31.16
CA ALA A 45 25.26 20.10 -31.94
C ALA A 45 25.64 18.88 -31.06
N SER A 46 25.76 19.04 -29.75
CA SER A 46 26.09 17.97 -28.81
C SER A 46 25.29 18.16 -27.51
N LEU A 47 24.60 17.11 -27.04
CA LEU A 47 23.96 17.06 -25.75
C LEU A 47 24.79 16.20 -24.80
N SER A 48 24.98 16.64 -23.56
CA SER A 48 25.54 15.79 -22.51
C SER A 48 24.50 14.75 -22.04
N ALA A 49 24.96 13.68 -21.38
CA ALA A 49 24.07 12.64 -20.82
C ALA A 49 23.01 13.25 -19.87
N LYS A 50 23.39 14.23 -19.03
CA LYS A 50 22.46 14.95 -18.13
C LYS A 50 21.40 15.75 -18.90
N GLN A 51 21.75 16.34 -20.04
CA GLN A 51 20.76 17.06 -20.88
C GLN A 51 19.82 16.10 -21.59
N VAL A 52 20.31 14.94 -22.07
CA VAL A 52 19.46 13.88 -22.63
C VAL A 52 18.48 13.37 -21.58
N GLU A 53 18.95 13.06 -20.38
CA GLU A 53 18.09 12.65 -19.26
C GLU A 53 17.00 13.70 -18.98
N GLN A 54 17.36 14.98 -18.87
CA GLN A 54 16.41 16.07 -18.61
C GLN A 54 15.37 16.21 -19.72
N LEU A 55 15.76 16.04 -20.97
CA LEU A 55 14.84 16.03 -22.12
C LEU A 55 13.93 14.81 -22.10
N CYS A 56 14.44 13.61 -21.79
CA CYS A 56 13.63 12.39 -21.65
C CYS A 56 12.61 12.52 -20.50
N ARG A 57 12.99 13.11 -19.35
CA ARG A 57 12.03 13.43 -18.28
C ARG A 57 10.97 14.43 -18.75
N SER A 58 11.35 15.42 -19.56
CA SER A 58 10.42 16.41 -20.13
C SER A 58 9.45 15.82 -21.16
N LEU A 59 9.82 14.72 -21.85
CA LEU A 59 8.90 13.98 -22.74
C LEU A 59 7.71 13.42 -21.97
N LYS A 60 7.92 12.88 -20.76
CA LYS A 60 6.84 12.37 -19.91
C LYS A 60 5.81 13.46 -19.58
N GLN A 61 6.23 14.73 -19.58
CA GLN A 61 5.39 15.93 -19.34
C GLN A 61 4.76 16.48 -20.65
N ARG A 62 4.78 15.72 -21.75
CA ARG A 62 4.24 16.11 -23.08
C ARG A 62 4.88 17.36 -23.70
N ASN A 63 6.16 17.61 -23.45
CA ASN A 63 6.88 18.76 -23.98
C ASN A 63 7.33 18.50 -25.45
N SER A 64 6.67 19.13 -26.42
CA SER A 64 6.99 18.97 -27.84
C SER A 64 8.39 19.47 -28.24
N ALA A 65 8.92 20.48 -27.55
CA ALA A 65 10.28 20.99 -27.78
C ALA A 65 11.35 19.96 -27.34
N ALA A 66 11.08 19.20 -26.28
CA ALA A 66 11.94 18.11 -25.84
C ALA A 66 11.99 17.00 -26.90
N TYR A 67 10.84 16.62 -27.47
CA TYR A 67 10.78 15.64 -28.56
C TYR A 67 11.62 16.06 -29.77
N ALA A 68 11.46 17.31 -30.24
CA ALA A 68 12.23 17.83 -31.38
C ALA A 68 13.76 17.84 -31.12
N SER A 69 14.17 18.22 -29.90
CA SER A 69 15.58 18.25 -29.50
C SER A 69 16.19 16.85 -29.45
N LEU A 70 15.47 15.89 -28.83
CA LEU A 70 15.92 14.48 -28.78
C LEU A 70 15.95 13.83 -30.14
N SER A 71 14.96 14.07 -31.01
CA SER A 71 14.92 13.54 -32.38
C SER A 71 16.10 14.03 -33.18
N ALA A 72 16.42 15.32 -33.13
CA ALA A 72 17.58 15.89 -33.79
C ALA A 72 18.90 15.32 -33.26
N PHE A 73 18.98 15.02 -31.96
CA PHE A 73 20.15 14.41 -31.34
C PHE A 73 20.30 12.94 -31.73
N ALA A 74 19.25 12.13 -31.62
CA ALA A 74 19.27 10.71 -31.93
C ALA A 74 19.58 10.44 -33.41
N ALA A 75 19.06 11.28 -34.32
CA ALA A 75 19.33 11.13 -35.77
C ALA A 75 20.80 11.37 -36.15
N ARG A 76 21.63 11.94 -35.28
CA ARG A 76 23.06 12.18 -35.54
C ARG A 76 23.91 10.96 -35.17
N LYS A 77 24.59 10.39 -36.14
CA LYS A 77 25.42 9.18 -35.95
C LYS A 77 26.65 9.36 -35.07
N SER A 78 26.94 10.54 -34.51
CA SER A 78 28.21 10.88 -33.85
C SER A 78 28.33 10.52 -32.37
N SER A 79 27.26 10.06 -31.71
CA SER A 79 27.30 9.60 -30.32
C SER A 79 26.59 8.27 -30.17
N ALA A 80 27.23 7.22 -30.62
CA ALA A 80 26.63 5.90 -30.88
C ALA A 80 25.73 5.39 -29.70
N ALA A 81 26.24 5.23 -28.51
CA ALA A 81 25.47 4.66 -27.41
C ALA A 81 24.37 5.62 -26.87
N LEU A 82 24.70 6.87 -26.58
CA LEU A 82 23.75 7.83 -26.02
C LEU A 82 22.65 8.22 -27.03
N GLY A 83 23.01 8.27 -28.33
CA GLY A 83 22.04 8.50 -29.41
C GLY A 83 21.04 7.36 -29.54
N ALA A 84 21.53 6.10 -29.48
CA ALA A 84 20.69 4.91 -29.51
C ALA A 84 19.77 4.83 -28.26
N ARG A 85 20.24 5.21 -27.09
CA ARG A 85 19.42 5.31 -25.86
C ARG A 85 18.34 6.39 -26.01
N ALA A 86 18.67 7.57 -26.54
CA ALA A 86 17.68 8.60 -26.85
C ALA A 86 16.63 8.10 -27.85
N ALA A 87 17.04 7.30 -28.85
CA ALA A 87 16.13 6.66 -29.80
C ALA A 87 15.21 5.65 -29.10
N LEU A 88 15.70 4.87 -28.13
CA LEU A 88 14.85 3.98 -27.31
C LEU A 88 13.76 4.76 -26.58
N ALA A 89 14.12 5.89 -25.93
CA ALA A 89 13.16 6.75 -25.26
C ALA A 89 12.10 7.33 -26.20
N LEU A 90 12.50 7.77 -27.41
CA LEU A 90 11.59 8.26 -28.43
C LEU A 90 10.68 7.15 -28.99
N GLY A 91 11.24 5.97 -29.24
CA GLY A 91 10.48 4.82 -29.74
C GLY A 91 9.42 4.38 -28.74
N TYR A 92 9.77 4.26 -27.48
CA TYR A 92 8.80 3.97 -26.40
C TYR A 92 7.73 5.07 -26.27
N TYR A 93 8.14 6.36 -26.34
CA TYR A 93 7.20 7.47 -26.30
C TYR A 93 6.18 7.40 -27.44
N ASP A 94 6.65 7.22 -28.69
CA ASP A 94 5.78 7.12 -29.86
C ASP A 94 4.88 5.87 -29.79
N TYR A 95 5.40 4.73 -29.33
CA TYR A 95 4.60 3.52 -29.07
C TYR A 95 3.44 3.83 -28.10
N THR A 96 3.72 4.45 -26.97
CA THR A 96 2.69 4.80 -25.97
C THR A 96 1.66 5.83 -26.47
N LYS A 97 1.94 6.52 -27.57
CA LYS A 97 1.02 7.47 -28.23
C LYS A 97 0.29 6.88 -29.44
N GLY A 98 0.53 5.60 -29.75
CA GLY A 98 -0.04 4.95 -30.92
C GLY A 98 0.62 5.38 -32.24
N HIS A 99 1.76 6.06 -32.22
CA HIS A 99 2.52 6.47 -33.42
C HIS A 99 3.45 5.35 -33.87
N TYR A 100 2.92 4.15 -34.07
CA TYR A 100 3.69 2.92 -34.27
C TYR A 100 4.66 2.97 -35.44
N ALA A 101 4.28 3.58 -36.57
CA ALA A 101 5.17 3.72 -37.74
C ALA A 101 6.39 4.62 -37.46
N GLN A 102 6.25 5.60 -36.55
CA GLN A 102 7.36 6.45 -36.12
C GLN A 102 8.19 5.74 -35.06
N ALA A 103 7.54 5.04 -34.12
CA ALA A 103 8.19 4.22 -33.10
C ALA A 103 9.14 3.19 -33.73
N ALA A 104 8.72 2.50 -34.79
CA ALA A 104 9.53 1.50 -35.49
C ALA A 104 10.91 2.05 -35.92
N LYS A 105 10.95 3.27 -36.48
CA LYS A 105 12.21 3.91 -36.91
C LYS A 105 13.18 4.17 -35.77
N TRP A 106 12.66 4.63 -34.63
CA TRP A 106 13.47 4.89 -33.45
C TRP A 106 13.93 3.59 -32.77
N LEU A 107 13.06 2.59 -32.68
CA LEU A 107 13.39 1.30 -32.07
C LEU A 107 14.42 0.52 -32.88
N GLU A 108 14.40 0.62 -34.22
CA GLU A 108 15.45 0.08 -35.07
C GLU A 108 16.83 0.73 -34.77
N MET A 109 16.85 2.06 -34.65
CA MET A 109 18.07 2.80 -34.31
C MET A 109 18.56 2.42 -32.89
N ALA A 110 17.66 2.21 -31.96
CA ALA A 110 17.96 1.86 -30.58
C ALA A 110 18.69 0.51 -30.44
N GLN A 111 18.50 -0.43 -31.38
CA GLN A 111 19.17 -1.74 -31.39
C GLN A 111 20.69 -1.66 -31.53
N THR A 112 21.23 -0.49 -31.84
CA THR A 112 22.68 -0.27 -31.96
C THR A 112 23.39 -0.09 -30.62
N ASP A 113 22.70 0.10 -29.48
CA ASP A 113 23.32 0.09 -28.15
C ASP A 113 23.37 -1.34 -27.58
N PRO A 114 24.55 -1.97 -27.48
CA PRO A 114 24.66 -3.37 -27.05
C PRO A 114 24.22 -3.54 -25.57
N LEU A 115 24.17 -2.47 -24.79
CA LEU A 115 23.84 -2.51 -23.37
C LEU A 115 22.33 -2.63 -23.12
N LEU A 116 21.49 -2.03 -23.98
CA LEU A 116 20.03 -2.00 -23.84
C LEU A 116 19.33 -2.62 -25.09
N GLN A 117 20.03 -3.45 -25.81
CA GLN A 117 19.53 -4.07 -27.05
C GLN A 117 18.32 -4.97 -26.79
N ASP A 118 18.26 -5.64 -25.65
CA ASP A 118 17.11 -6.44 -25.21
C ASP A 118 15.85 -5.57 -25.05
N TYR A 119 15.94 -4.41 -24.40
CA TYR A 119 14.81 -3.47 -24.31
C TYR A 119 14.37 -2.95 -25.67
N ALA A 120 15.34 -2.62 -26.55
CA ALA A 120 15.04 -2.16 -27.90
C ALA A 120 14.36 -3.24 -28.72
N LEU A 121 14.81 -4.49 -28.61
CA LEU A 121 14.24 -5.64 -29.32
C LEU A 121 12.83 -5.96 -28.81
N TYR A 122 12.64 -5.94 -27.49
CA TYR A 122 11.33 -6.16 -26.87
C TYR A 122 10.30 -5.11 -27.35
N TRP A 123 10.62 -3.82 -27.21
CA TRP A 123 9.69 -2.76 -27.65
C TRP A 123 9.48 -2.74 -29.18
N SER A 124 10.47 -3.17 -29.98
CA SER A 124 10.29 -3.37 -31.42
C SER A 124 9.29 -4.49 -31.72
N ALA A 125 9.35 -5.58 -30.97
CA ALA A 125 8.39 -6.68 -31.09
C ALA A 125 6.98 -6.22 -30.69
N GLU A 126 6.82 -5.58 -29.52
CA GLU A 126 5.54 -5.00 -29.08
C GLU A 126 4.95 -4.04 -30.11
N ASN A 127 5.79 -3.20 -30.73
CA ASN A 127 5.36 -2.28 -31.77
C ASN A 127 4.88 -3.00 -33.03
N ASN A 128 5.54 -4.10 -33.43
CA ASN A 128 5.09 -4.94 -34.53
C ASN A 128 3.75 -5.62 -34.24
N LEU A 129 3.56 -6.12 -33.03
CA LEU A 129 2.27 -6.68 -32.58
C LEU A 129 1.15 -5.63 -32.63
N ALA A 130 1.42 -4.41 -32.19
CA ALA A 130 0.47 -3.29 -32.25
C ALA A 130 0.12 -2.89 -33.72
N LEU A 131 1.02 -3.15 -34.68
CA LEU A 131 0.79 -2.98 -36.11
C LEU A 131 0.12 -4.19 -36.76
N ASN A 132 -0.22 -5.24 -36.02
CA ASN A 132 -0.67 -6.55 -36.50
C ASN A 132 0.36 -7.30 -37.37
N HIS A 133 1.63 -6.94 -37.26
CA HIS A 133 2.75 -7.68 -37.89
C HIS A 133 3.18 -8.84 -36.97
N ASN A 134 2.24 -9.76 -36.68
CA ASN A 134 2.42 -10.81 -35.70
C ASN A 134 3.58 -11.75 -35.98
N ALA A 135 3.88 -12.04 -37.27
CA ALA A 135 4.98 -12.92 -37.64
C ALA A 135 6.36 -12.32 -37.34
N GLU A 136 6.53 -11.02 -37.61
CA GLU A 136 7.74 -10.27 -37.30
C GLU A 136 7.91 -10.10 -35.78
N GLY A 137 6.81 -9.77 -35.06
CA GLY A 137 6.79 -9.68 -33.61
C GLY A 137 7.19 -11.00 -32.94
N LEU A 138 6.61 -12.12 -33.39
CA LEU A 138 6.95 -13.46 -32.90
C LEU A 138 8.43 -13.80 -33.16
N ALA A 139 8.95 -13.51 -34.33
CA ALA A 139 10.35 -13.77 -34.65
C ALA A 139 11.31 -12.98 -33.75
N GLN A 140 10.99 -11.71 -33.47
CA GLN A 140 11.76 -10.86 -32.56
C GLN A 140 11.71 -11.35 -31.13
N LEU A 141 10.56 -11.79 -30.62
CA LEU A 141 10.41 -12.32 -29.25
C LEU A 141 11.12 -13.68 -29.08
N LYS A 142 11.11 -14.53 -30.11
CA LYS A 142 11.93 -15.76 -30.13
C LYS A 142 13.42 -15.45 -30.05
N ARG A 143 13.88 -14.49 -30.84
CA ARG A 143 15.25 -13.99 -30.78
C ARG A 143 15.57 -13.39 -29.39
N PHE A 144 14.68 -12.58 -28.83
CA PHE A 144 14.84 -12.03 -27.49
C PHE A 144 15.06 -13.13 -26.46
N ARG A 145 14.26 -14.18 -26.47
CA ARG A 145 14.39 -15.30 -25.53
C ARG A 145 15.68 -16.08 -25.70
N HIS A 146 16.17 -16.21 -26.93
CA HIS A 146 17.44 -16.90 -27.23
C HIS A 146 18.64 -16.06 -26.80
N ASP A 147 18.67 -14.76 -27.16
CA ASP A 147 19.82 -13.90 -26.98
C ASP A 147 19.94 -13.34 -25.56
N TYR A 148 18.80 -13.20 -24.83
CA TYR A 148 18.71 -12.56 -23.49
C TYR A 148 17.94 -13.41 -22.49
N PRO A 149 18.41 -14.62 -22.16
CA PRO A 149 17.69 -15.55 -21.25
C PRO A 149 17.51 -14.99 -19.83
N ASP A 150 18.42 -14.11 -19.37
CA ASP A 150 18.44 -13.51 -18.03
C ASP A 150 17.86 -12.09 -17.98
N ALA A 151 17.15 -11.66 -19.04
CA ALA A 151 16.53 -10.34 -19.07
C ALA A 151 15.48 -10.19 -17.96
N VAL A 152 15.43 -9.03 -17.29
CA VAL A 152 14.47 -8.76 -16.19
C VAL A 152 13.03 -8.63 -16.69
N ILE A 153 12.81 -8.38 -18.00
CA ILE A 153 11.50 -8.27 -18.65
C ILE A 153 11.08 -9.58 -19.34
N THR A 154 11.56 -10.72 -18.81
CA THR A 154 11.25 -12.05 -19.36
C THR A 154 9.78 -12.41 -19.30
N ASP A 155 9.09 -12.06 -18.21
CA ASP A 155 7.67 -12.36 -18.03
C ASP A 155 6.82 -11.67 -19.12
N GLU A 156 7.06 -10.38 -19.32
CA GLU A 156 6.37 -9.57 -20.31
C GLU A 156 6.66 -10.09 -21.72
N ALA A 157 7.92 -10.44 -21.98
CA ALA A 157 8.30 -11.01 -23.28
C ALA A 157 7.67 -12.39 -23.55
N LEU A 158 7.49 -13.23 -22.52
CA LEU A 158 6.79 -14.50 -22.64
C LEU A 158 5.28 -14.31 -22.86
N GLN A 159 4.65 -13.34 -22.20
CA GLN A 159 3.25 -13.00 -22.47
C GLN A 159 3.05 -12.53 -23.90
N ALA A 160 3.86 -11.58 -24.36
CA ALA A 160 3.79 -11.08 -25.74
C ALA A 160 4.03 -12.20 -26.76
N LEU A 161 5.02 -13.07 -26.52
CA LEU A 161 5.33 -14.22 -27.36
C LEU A 161 4.15 -15.20 -27.41
N GLY A 162 3.51 -15.47 -26.26
CA GLY A 162 2.34 -16.33 -26.17
C GLY A 162 1.17 -15.80 -27.00
N VAL A 163 0.82 -14.53 -26.82
CA VAL A 163 -0.26 -13.88 -27.57
C VAL A 163 0.02 -13.94 -29.09
N ALA A 164 1.25 -13.64 -29.52
CA ALA A 164 1.62 -13.68 -30.94
C ALA A 164 1.58 -15.12 -31.53
N ALA A 165 2.10 -16.10 -30.79
CA ALA A 165 2.14 -17.49 -31.20
C ALA A 165 0.73 -18.09 -31.32
N LEU A 166 -0.15 -17.83 -30.37
CA LEU A 166 -1.54 -18.29 -30.37
C LEU A 166 -2.34 -17.63 -31.52
N ALA A 167 -2.16 -16.33 -31.76
CA ALA A 167 -2.81 -15.61 -32.85
C ALA A 167 -2.41 -16.14 -34.23
N LEU A 168 -1.20 -16.66 -34.37
CA LEU A 168 -0.69 -17.28 -35.61
C LEU A 168 -0.96 -18.79 -35.70
N ASN A 169 -1.66 -19.37 -34.73
CA ASN A 169 -1.89 -20.81 -34.60
C ASN A 169 -0.57 -21.62 -34.58
N GLN A 170 0.44 -21.11 -33.86
CA GLN A 170 1.76 -21.71 -33.68
C GLN A 170 2.04 -21.99 -32.14
N PRO A 171 1.18 -22.77 -31.46
CA PRO A 171 1.26 -22.95 -30.01
C PRO A 171 2.55 -23.61 -29.53
N THR A 172 3.21 -24.42 -30.39
CA THR A 172 4.47 -25.10 -30.03
C THR A 172 5.62 -24.11 -29.78
N GLU A 173 5.56 -22.91 -30.37
CA GLU A 173 6.58 -21.89 -30.21
C GLU A 173 6.65 -21.34 -28.79
N ILE A 174 5.52 -21.25 -28.13
CA ILE A 174 5.46 -20.77 -26.72
C ILE A 174 5.59 -21.91 -25.69
N LEU A 175 5.13 -23.12 -26.03
CA LEU A 175 5.15 -24.24 -25.09
C LEU A 175 6.56 -24.56 -24.58
N ALA A 176 7.53 -24.67 -25.46
CA ALA A 176 8.92 -24.94 -25.08
C ALA A 176 9.49 -23.86 -24.15
N ALA A 177 9.15 -22.57 -24.40
CA ALA A 177 9.60 -21.47 -23.58
C ALA A 177 8.94 -21.47 -22.20
N LEU A 178 7.64 -21.72 -22.11
CA LEU A 178 6.90 -21.75 -20.84
C LEU A 178 7.22 -23.00 -19.99
N ASP A 179 7.44 -24.15 -20.63
CA ASP A 179 7.84 -25.36 -19.91
C ASP A 179 9.27 -25.26 -19.33
N ALA A 180 10.16 -24.52 -20.01
CA ALA A 180 11.51 -24.27 -19.55
C ALA A 180 11.60 -23.15 -18.50
N TYR A 181 10.57 -22.33 -18.33
CA TYR A 181 10.59 -21.20 -17.40
C TYR A 181 9.97 -21.59 -16.05
N PRO A 182 10.77 -21.70 -14.96
CA PRO A 182 10.29 -22.23 -13.67
C PRO A 182 9.13 -21.42 -13.07
N GLN A 183 9.13 -20.09 -13.28
CA GLN A 183 8.11 -19.19 -12.77
C GLN A 183 6.74 -19.31 -13.46
N THR A 184 6.64 -20.02 -14.60
CA THR A 184 5.36 -20.24 -15.29
C THR A 184 4.27 -20.76 -14.34
N LYS A 185 4.62 -21.69 -13.43
CA LYS A 185 3.68 -22.30 -12.48
C LYS A 185 3.21 -21.36 -11.38
N GLU A 186 3.95 -20.27 -11.13
CA GLU A 186 3.66 -19.30 -10.07
C GLU A 186 2.98 -18.04 -10.60
N LYS A 187 2.82 -17.92 -11.92
CA LYS A 187 2.22 -16.77 -12.59
C LYS A 187 0.95 -17.17 -13.34
N PRO A 188 -0.25 -16.77 -12.84
CA PRO A 188 -1.51 -17.21 -13.44
C PRO A 188 -1.64 -16.87 -14.92
N ALA A 189 -1.16 -15.70 -15.37
CA ALA A 189 -1.20 -15.31 -16.78
C ALA A 189 -0.35 -16.23 -17.68
N LEU A 190 0.88 -16.58 -17.27
CA LEU A 190 1.76 -17.48 -18.04
C LEU A 190 1.24 -18.92 -18.01
N LEU A 191 0.71 -19.35 -16.86
CA LEU A 191 0.13 -20.67 -16.72
C LEU A 191 -1.14 -20.82 -17.59
N PHE A 192 -1.96 -19.79 -17.66
CA PHE A 192 -3.14 -19.74 -18.52
C PHE A 192 -2.76 -19.78 -20.00
N LEU A 193 -1.78 -18.98 -20.43
CA LEU A 193 -1.24 -19.03 -21.80
C LEU A 193 -0.71 -20.42 -22.15
N ARG A 194 -0.05 -21.11 -21.22
CA ARG A 194 0.41 -22.48 -21.45
C ARG A 194 -0.77 -23.45 -21.62
N ALA A 195 -1.83 -23.28 -20.84
CA ALA A 195 -3.04 -24.07 -20.99
C ALA A 195 -3.69 -23.88 -22.37
N GLU A 196 -3.82 -22.65 -22.84
CA GLU A 196 -4.36 -22.33 -24.18
C GLU A 196 -3.49 -22.94 -25.29
N ALA A 197 -2.17 -22.80 -25.18
CA ALA A 197 -1.24 -23.40 -26.13
C ALA A 197 -1.32 -24.94 -26.17
N ARG A 198 -1.49 -25.58 -25.02
CA ARG A 198 -1.73 -27.03 -24.90
C ARG A 198 -3.07 -27.44 -25.50
N GLU A 199 -4.12 -26.64 -25.28
CA GLU A 199 -5.44 -26.87 -25.87
C GLU A 199 -5.36 -26.81 -27.40
N GLN A 200 -4.74 -25.77 -27.97
CA GLN A 200 -4.53 -25.64 -29.41
C GLN A 200 -3.63 -26.75 -30.00
N SER A 201 -2.73 -27.31 -29.19
CA SER A 201 -1.85 -28.43 -29.58
C SER A 201 -2.49 -29.82 -29.41
N ALA A 202 -3.80 -29.89 -29.13
CA ALA A 202 -4.56 -31.11 -28.85
C ALA A 202 -4.03 -31.89 -27.60
N GLN A 203 -3.32 -31.21 -26.68
CA GLN A 203 -2.83 -31.79 -25.43
C GLN A 203 -3.87 -31.55 -24.29
N ALA A 204 -5.09 -32.01 -24.51
CA ALA A 204 -6.25 -31.68 -23.68
C ALA A 204 -6.09 -32.04 -22.18
N LEU A 205 -5.43 -33.14 -21.84
CA LEU A 205 -5.19 -33.50 -20.43
C LEU A 205 -4.21 -32.54 -19.74
N GLN A 206 -3.16 -32.14 -20.43
CA GLN A 206 -2.19 -31.18 -19.90
C GLN A 206 -2.79 -29.78 -19.80
N ALA A 207 -3.61 -29.37 -20.78
CA ALA A 207 -4.35 -28.12 -20.76
C ALA A 207 -5.31 -28.08 -19.55
N ALA A 208 -6.07 -29.15 -19.32
CA ALA A 208 -6.95 -29.27 -18.17
C ALA A 208 -6.22 -29.14 -16.83
N ALA A 209 -5.01 -29.74 -16.71
CA ALA A 209 -4.20 -29.65 -15.50
C ALA A 209 -3.70 -28.20 -15.23
N ASP A 210 -3.33 -27.46 -16.27
CA ASP A 210 -2.93 -26.05 -16.14
C ASP A 210 -4.13 -25.16 -15.81
N TYR A 211 -5.28 -25.32 -16.48
CA TYR A 211 -6.50 -24.57 -16.16
C TYR A 211 -6.96 -24.86 -14.73
N GLU A 212 -6.90 -26.13 -14.27
CA GLU A 212 -7.20 -26.50 -12.89
C GLU A 212 -6.26 -25.80 -11.90
N SER A 213 -4.97 -25.74 -12.24
CA SER A 213 -4.00 -25.01 -11.41
C SER A 213 -4.29 -23.50 -11.35
N VAL A 214 -4.66 -22.86 -12.45
CA VAL A 214 -5.06 -21.43 -12.44
C VAL A 214 -6.31 -21.25 -11.58
N TYR A 215 -7.34 -22.06 -11.82
CA TYR A 215 -8.63 -21.97 -11.13
C TYR A 215 -8.50 -22.18 -9.62
N LEU A 216 -7.80 -23.24 -9.17
CA LEU A 216 -7.73 -23.59 -7.76
C LEU A 216 -6.69 -22.80 -6.95
N ARG A 217 -5.54 -22.50 -7.54
CA ARG A 217 -4.44 -21.83 -6.82
C ARG A 217 -4.53 -20.30 -6.87
N PHE A 218 -5.16 -19.76 -7.90
CA PHE A 218 -5.24 -18.32 -8.12
C PHE A 218 -6.69 -17.84 -8.34
N PRO A 219 -7.63 -18.20 -7.45
CA PRO A 219 -9.08 -18.01 -7.68
C PRO A 219 -9.50 -16.54 -7.79
N THR A 220 -8.67 -15.61 -7.35
CA THR A 220 -8.90 -14.16 -7.44
C THR A 220 -8.16 -13.50 -8.61
N SER A 221 -7.43 -14.27 -9.43
CA SER A 221 -6.77 -13.75 -10.61
C SER A 221 -7.76 -13.43 -11.72
N GLU A 222 -7.37 -12.55 -12.64
CA GLU A 222 -8.17 -12.20 -13.81
C GLU A 222 -8.51 -13.42 -14.67
N GLN A 223 -7.59 -14.39 -14.75
CA GLN A 223 -7.71 -15.61 -15.54
C GLN A 223 -8.56 -16.71 -14.88
N ALA A 224 -8.83 -16.62 -13.57
CA ALA A 224 -9.43 -17.71 -12.81
C ALA A 224 -10.80 -18.14 -13.34
N ARG A 225 -11.69 -17.18 -13.63
CA ARG A 225 -13.04 -17.45 -14.11
C ARG A 225 -13.01 -18.16 -15.46
N GLU A 226 -12.23 -17.65 -16.41
CA GLU A 226 -12.13 -18.25 -17.74
C GLU A 226 -11.47 -19.63 -17.66
N ALA A 227 -10.44 -19.81 -16.82
CA ALA A 227 -9.83 -21.12 -16.57
C ALA A 227 -10.85 -22.15 -16.04
N GLY A 228 -11.74 -21.74 -15.14
CA GLY A 228 -12.83 -22.59 -14.63
C GLY A 228 -13.81 -22.99 -15.73
N GLU A 229 -14.23 -22.08 -16.59
CA GLU A 229 -15.12 -22.34 -17.73
C GLU A 229 -14.48 -23.32 -18.71
N LYS A 230 -13.22 -23.11 -19.09
CA LYS A 230 -12.43 -24.00 -19.97
C LYS A 230 -12.23 -25.39 -19.34
N LEU A 231 -11.91 -25.44 -18.04
CA LEU A 231 -11.78 -26.72 -17.31
C LEU A 231 -13.09 -27.51 -17.32
N GLY A 232 -14.24 -26.83 -17.09
CA GLY A 232 -15.58 -27.45 -17.13
C GLY A 232 -15.88 -28.07 -18.50
N PHE A 233 -15.56 -27.36 -19.59
CA PHE A 233 -15.72 -27.89 -20.95
C PHE A 233 -14.82 -29.13 -21.19
N LEU A 234 -13.54 -29.03 -20.78
CA LEU A 234 -12.61 -30.18 -20.95
C LEU A 234 -13.02 -31.39 -20.11
N ARG A 235 -13.53 -31.17 -18.88
CA ARG A 235 -14.06 -32.27 -18.05
C ARG A 235 -15.24 -32.97 -18.71
N SER A 236 -16.15 -32.21 -19.32
CA SER A 236 -17.29 -32.77 -20.04
C SER A 236 -16.87 -33.61 -21.26
N SER A 237 -15.80 -33.19 -21.95
CA SER A 237 -15.32 -33.86 -23.17
C SER A 237 -14.38 -35.05 -22.88
N LEU A 238 -13.57 -34.98 -21.83
CA LEU A 238 -12.60 -36.01 -21.46
C LEU A 238 -13.16 -37.11 -20.56
N GLY A 239 -14.25 -36.81 -19.83
CA GLY A 239 -14.88 -37.75 -18.93
C GLY A 239 -13.90 -38.36 -17.90
N ASP A 240 -13.94 -39.67 -17.73
CA ASP A 240 -13.13 -40.41 -16.76
C ASP A 240 -11.61 -40.33 -16.99
N LYS A 241 -11.17 -39.77 -18.13
CA LYS A 241 -9.74 -39.56 -18.38
C LYS A 241 -9.15 -38.42 -17.54
N LEU A 242 -9.99 -37.53 -17.03
CA LEU A 242 -9.57 -36.45 -16.15
C LEU A 242 -9.94 -36.75 -14.71
N PRO A 243 -8.95 -36.95 -13.81
CA PRO A 243 -9.23 -37.23 -12.40
C PRO A 243 -10.17 -36.22 -11.76
N ALA A 244 -11.05 -36.69 -10.86
CA ALA A 244 -11.87 -35.78 -10.07
C ALA A 244 -10.99 -34.90 -9.16
N ILE A 245 -11.38 -33.63 -8.99
CA ILE A 245 -10.71 -32.75 -8.02
C ILE A 245 -11.05 -33.26 -6.61
N PRO A 246 -10.06 -33.48 -5.73
CA PRO A 246 -10.30 -33.84 -4.34
C PRO A 246 -11.24 -32.83 -3.65
N VAL A 247 -12.19 -33.33 -2.86
CA VAL A 247 -13.21 -32.50 -2.21
C VAL A 247 -12.58 -31.45 -1.31
N GLU A 248 -11.49 -31.80 -0.63
CA GLU A 248 -10.75 -30.90 0.25
C GLU A 248 -10.22 -29.67 -0.51
N ARG A 249 -9.71 -29.85 -1.72
CA ARG A 249 -9.22 -28.75 -2.56
C ARG A 249 -10.37 -27.87 -3.09
N GLN A 250 -11.52 -28.46 -3.34
CA GLN A 250 -12.71 -27.72 -3.74
C GLN A 250 -13.25 -26.88 -2.55
N ILE A 251 -13.22 -27.40 -1.32
CA ILE A 251 -13.57 -26.66 -0.09
C ILE A 251 -12.60 -25.48 0.10
N GLU A 252 -11.29 -25.71 -0.07
CA GLU A 252 -10.28 -24.66 0.03
C GLU A 252 -10.53 -23.53 -0.98
N HIS A 253 -10.82 -23.91 -2.23
CA HIS A 253 -11.17 -22.96 -3.29
C HIS A 253 -12.44 -22.15 -2.93
N ALA A 254 -13.54 -22.82 -2.56
CA ALA A 254 -14.77 -22.16 -2.14
C ALA A 254 -14.55 -21.23 -0.94
N SER A 255 -13.70 -21.62 0.02
CA SER A 255 -13.34 -20.80 1.18
C SER A 255 -12.55 -19.56 0.77
N THR A 256 -11.65 -19.66 -0.21
CA THR A 256 -10.89 -18.51 -0.73
C THR A 256 -11.79 -17.51 -1.45
N ILE A 257 -12.73 -17.99 -2.27
CA ILE A 257 -13.73 -17.16 -2.95
C ILE A 257 -14.64 -16.47 -1.92
N PHE A 258 -15.07 -17.20 -0.88
CA PHE A 258 -15.84 -16.65 0.22
C PHE A 258 -15.10 -15.53 0.95
N ALA A 259 -13.83 -15.76 1.30
CA ALA A 259 -12.96 -14.75 1.94
C ALA A 259 -12.76 -13.52 1.05
N ALA A 260 -12.71 -13.70 -0.27
CA ALA A 260 -12.66 -12.62 -1.25
C ALA A 260 -14.01 -11.88 -1.43
N ARG A 261 -15.05 -12.29 -0.69
CA ARG A 261 -16.41 -11.70 -0.73
C ARG A 261 -17.11 -11.82 -2.10
N GLN A 262 -16.73 -12.81 -2.89
CA GLN A 262 -17.42 -13.16 -4.13
C GLN A 262 -18.65 -14.02 -3.80
N TRP A 263 -19.64 -13.41 -3.12
CA TRP A 263 -20.74 -14.12 -2.46
C TRP A 263 -21.56 -15.01 -3.39
N GLY A 264 -21.81 -14.58 -4.63
CA GLY A 264 -22.53 -15.35 -5.63
C GLY A 264 -21.79 -16.63 -6.02
N ASP A 265 -20.51 -16.49 -6.34
CA ASP A 265 -19.68 -17.61 -6.76
C ASP A 265 -19.41 -18.58 -5.60
N ALA A 266 -19.10 -18.05 -4.41
CA ALA A 266 -18.93 -18.87 -3.20
C ALA A 266 -20.19 -19.69 -2.86
N ARG A 267 -21.39 -19.06 -2.97
CA ARG A 267 -22.65 -19.76 -2.75
C ARG A 267 -22.85 -20.91 -3.73
N ASN A 268 -22.55 -20.69 -4.99
CA ASN A 268 -22.68 -21.71 -6.04
C ASN A 268 -21.72 -22.87 -5.76
N GLU A 269 -20.47 -22.60 -5.44
CA GLU A 269 -19.45 -23.61 -5.13
C GLU A 269 -19.86 -24.47 -3.91
N TYR A 270 -20.23 -23.84 -2.80
CA TYR A 270 -20.69 -24.60 -1.61
C TYR A 270 -21.97 -25.39 -1.88
N SER A 271 -22.90 -24.86 -2.69
CA SER A 271 -24.12 -25.59 -3.07
C SER A 271 -23.82 -26.82 -3.93
N TYR A 272 -22.84 -26.71 -4.82
CA TYR A 272 -22.35 -27.84 -5.61
C TYR A 272 -21.67 -28.90 -4.74
N LEU A 273 -20.88 -28.48 -3.74
CA LEU A 273 -20.18 -29.37 -2.83
C LEU A 273 -21.09 -30.08 -1.82
N LEU A 274 -22.18 -29.44 -1.42
CA LEU A 274 -23.04 -29.87 -0.31
C LEU A 274 -23.49 -31.35 -0.36
N PRO A 275 -23.88 -31.92 -1.53
CA PRO A 275 -24.24 -33.35 -1.62
C PRO A 275 -23.07 -34.31 -1.35
N HIS A 276 -21.84 -33.85 -1.46
CA HIS A 276 -20.62 -34.64 -1.31
C HIS A 276 -20.00 -34.54 0.08
N LEU A 277 -20.56 -33.68 0.94
CA LEU A 277 -20.05 -33.42 2.29
C LEU A 277 -20.89 -34.12 3.36
N SER A 278 -20.25 -34.38 4.51
CA SER A 278 -20.88 -34.95 5.70
C SER A 278 -20.33 -34.32 6.98
N GLY A 279 -21.03 -34.53 8.11
CA GLY A 279 -20.58 -34.02 9.42
C GLY A 279 -20.37 -32.51 9.46
N ALA A 280 -19.33 -32.08 10.15
CA ALA A 280 -19.02 -30.66 10.33
C ALA A 280 -18.76 -29.91 9.01
N ASP A 281 -18.17 -30.56 8.00
CA ASP A 281 -17.92 -29.91 6.70
C ASP A 281 -19.21 -29.63 5.96
N ARG A 282 -20.19 -30.53 6.05
CA ARG A 282 -21.51 -30.30 5.50
C ARG A 282 -22.22 -29.15 6.21
N GLU A 283 -22.22 -29.15 7.54
CA GLU A 283 -22.84 -28.10 8.35
C GLU A 283 -22.17 -26.73 8.09
N ARG A 284 -20.85 -26.71 7.92
CA ARG A 284 -20.11 -25.49 7.57
C ARG A 284 -20.46 -24.98 6.16
N ALA A 285 -20.63 -25.90 5.20
CA ALA A 285 -21.06 -25.50 3.86
C ALA A 285 -22.50 -24.92 3.87
N GLU A 286 -23.42 -25.51 4.63
CA GLU A 286 -24.78 -24.97 4.83
C GLU A 286 -24.74 -23.58 5.47
N LEU A 287 -23.86 -23.37 6.46
CA LEU A 287 -23.61 -22.07 7.07
C LEU A 287 -23.11 -21.07 6.03
N ARG A 288 -22.08 -21.41 5.23
CA ARG A 288 -21.52 -20.53 4.18
C ARG A 288 -22.58 -20.15 3.12
N ILE A 289 -23.39 -21.08 2.67
CA ILE A 289 -24.49 -20.82 1.73
C ILE A 289 -25.44 -19.79 2.31
N THR A 290 -25.79 -19.94 3.60
CA THR A 290 -26.73 -19.05 4.29
C THR A 290 -26.11 -17.66 4.51
N GLU A 291 -24.84 -17.59 4.91
CA GLU A 291 -24.08 -16.34 5.05
C GLU A 291 -23.97 -15.58 3.72
N CYS A 292 -23.68 -16.27 2.61
CA CYS A 292 -23.72 -15.69 1.27
C CYS A 292 -25.11 -15.14 0.95
N GLY A 293 -26.17 -15.86 1.30
CA GLY A 293 -27.55 -15.40 1.15
C GLY A 293 -27.81 -14.10 1.91
N VAL A 294 -27.40 -14.01 3.16
CA VAL A 294 -27.49 -12.77 3.98
C VAL A 294 -26.72 -11.63 3.34
N ALA A 295 -25.49 -11.87 2.87
CA ALA A 295 -24.66 -10.86 2.20
C ALA A 295 -25.29 -10.36 0.89
N LEU A 296 -26.05 -11.21 0.19
CA LEU A 296 -26.79 -10.90 -1.04
C LEU A 296 -28.18 -10.32 -0.76
N GLY A 297 -28.61 -10.19 0.51
CA GLY A 297 -29.84 -9.50 0.91
C GLY A 297 -31.01 -10.40 1.27
N SER A 298 -30.84 -11.71 1.49
CA SER A 298 -31.93 -12.63 1.86
C SER A 298 -32.46 -12.45 3.30
N GLY A 299 -31.81 -11.58 4.10
CA GLY A 299 -32.18 -11.39 5.51
C GLY A 299 -31.54 -12.41 6.45
N ILE A 300 -31.69 -12.18 7.77
CA ILE A 300 -30.98 -12.93 8.82
C ILE A 300 -31.74 -14.16 9.32
N SER A 301 -33.03 -14.26 9.04
CA SER A 301 -33.90 -15.27 9.65
C SER A 301 -33.48 -16.72 9.40
N GLU A 302 -32.99 -17.00 8.18
CA GLU A 302 -32.49 -18.35 7.84
C GLU A 302 -31.24 -18.69 8.63
N LEU A 303 -30.30 -17.73 8.80
CA LEU A 303 -29.08 -17.94 9.57
C LEU A 303 -29.37 -18.16 11.06
N VAL A 304 -30.33 -17.42 11.62
CA VAL A 304 -30.77 -17.61 13.02
C VAL A 304 -31.43 -18.97 13.22
N ALA A 305 -32.26 -19.41 12.24
CA ALA A 305 -33.01 -20.65 12.31
C ALA A 305 -32.18 -21.92 11.98
N LEU A 306 -30.98 -21.74 11.41
CA LEU A 306 -30.11 -22.84 11.00
C LEU A 306 -29.72 -23.69 12.22
N LYS A 307 -29.92 -25.00 12.11
CA LYS A 307 -29.59 -25.97 13.17
C LYS A 307 -28.28 -26.64 12.85
N ILE A 308 -27.30 -26.47 13.72
CA ILE A 308 -25.96 -27.01 13.62
C ILE A 308 -25.67 -27.85 14.86
N SER A 309 -25.17 -29.07 14.66
CA SER A 309 -24.86 -30.02 15.73
C SER A 309 -23.43 -29.85 16.23
N ASP A 310 -22.49 -29.59 15.31
CA ASP A 310 -21.09 -29.36 15.64
C ASP A 310 -20.91 -28.09 16.47
N PRO A 311 -20.30 -28.17 17.67
CA PRO A 311 -20.19 -27.01 18.56
C PRO A 311 -19.37 -25.86 17.97
N ASP A 312 -18.32 -26.14 17.23
CA ASP A 312 -17.46 -25.09 16.65
C ASP A 312 -18.15 -24.37 15.50
N VAL A 313 -18.82 -25.13 14.62
CA VAL A 313 -19.59 -24.55 13.50
C VAL A 313 -20.81 -23.79 14.02
N ASP A 314 -21.45 -24.22 15.11
CA ASP A 314 -22.55 -23.50 15.72
C ASP A 314 -22.10 -22.21 16.42
N ALA A 315 -20.93 -22.23 17.06
CA ALA A 315 -20.31 -21.01 17.59
C ALA A 315 -19.99 -19.99 16.48
N GLU A 316 -19.50 -20.47 15.31
CA GLU A 316 -19.31 -19.67 14.10
C GLU A 316 -20.62 -19.02 13.63
N ARG A 317 -21.69 -19.79 13.57
CA ARG A 317 -23.03 -19.28 13.22
C ARG A 317 -23.47 -18.17 14.18
N TYR A 318 -23.34 -18.37 15.48
CA TYR A 318 -23.68 -17.34 16.47
C TYR A 318 -22.81 -16.09 16.34
N TYR A 319 -21.52 -16.23 16.05
CA TYR A 319 -20.66 -15.09 15.73
C TYR A 319 -21.15 -14.33 14.50
N SER A 320 -21.54 -15.02 13.43
CA SER A 320 -22.08 -14.40 12.22
C SER A 320 -23.41 -13.68 12.47
N VAL A 321 -24.27 -14.26 13.31
CA VAL A 321 -25.51 -13.62 13.80
C VAL A 321 -25.21 -12.36 14.59
N ALA A 322 -24.27 -12.41 15.54
CA ALA A 322 -23.82 -11.25 16.31
C ALA A 322 -23.26 -10.14 15.41
N ASN A 323 -22.44 -10.52 14.43
CA ASN A 323 -21.85 -9.59 13.48
C ASN A 323 -22.89 -8.89 12.58
N TYR A 324 -23.98 -9.58 12.23
CA TYR A 324 -25.10 -8.97 11.53
C TYR A 324 -25.81 -7.94 12.43
N TYR A 325 -26.20 -8.35 13.65
CA TYR A 325 -26.94 -7.49 14.58
C TYR A 325 -26.12 -6.28 15.05
N ARG A 326 -24.81 -6.37 15.10
CA ARG A 326 -23.92 -5.22 15.37
C ARG A 326 -24.18 -4.01 14.46
N ASN A 327 -24.67 -4.23 13.24
CA ASN A 327 -24.85 -3.20 12.22
C ASN A 327 -26.23 -2.59 12.17
N ILE A 328 -27.15 -3.04 13.02
CA ILE A 328 -28.54 -2.55 13.14
C ILE A 328 -28.90 -2.32 14.62
N PRO A 329 -29.97 -1.59 14.91
CA PRO A 329 -30.40 -1.34 16.30
C PRO A 329 -31.01 -2.61 16.95
N ALA A 330 -30.19 -3.60 17.28
CA ALA A 330 -30.58 -4.89 17.85
C ALA A 330 -29.50 -5.38 18.86
N GLU A 331 -29.24 -4.52 19.87
CA GLU A 331 -28.18 -4.78 20.86
C GLU A 331 -28.45 -6.04 21.69
N SER A 332 -29.69 -6.31 22.07
CA SER A 332 -30.05 -7.49 22.87
C SER A 332 -29.81 -8.79 22.10
N GLU A 333 -30.17 -8.82 20.82
CA GLU A 333 -29.97 -9.97 19.94
C GLU A 333 -28.48 -10.19 19.66
N MET A 334 -27.73 -9.12 19.43
CA MET A 334 -26.28 -9.16 19.28
C MET A 334 -25.62 -9.76 20.53
N THR A 335 -25.96 -9.24 21.71
CA THR A 335 -25.40 -9.68 22.99
C THR A 335 -25.74 -11.16 23.27
N ALA A 336 -27.00 -11.55 23.04
CA ALA A 336 -27.42 -12.96 23.21
C ALA A 336 -26.65 -13.89 22.28
N ALA A 337 -26.38 -13.48 21.04
CA ALA A 337 -25.59 -14.26 20.09
C ALA A 337 -24.11 -14.37 20.52
N ILE A 338 -23.51 -13.28 21.05
CA ILE A 338 -22.14 -13.29 21.58
C ILE A 338 -22.03 -14.31 22.74
N GLU A 339 -22.96 -14.24 23.70
CA GLU A 339 -22.94 -15.16 24.84
C GLU A 339 -23.19 -16.61 24.41
N SER A 340 -24.05 -16.83 23.41
CA SER A 340 -24.26 -18.15 22.84
C SER A 340 -23.02 -18.71 22.16
N ALA A 341 -22.30 -17.91 21.39
CA ALA A 341 -21.04 -18.33 20.77
C ALA A 341 -19.99 -18.73 21.83
N ALA A 342 -19.82 -17.88 22.87
CA ALA A 342 -18.89 -18.13 23.97
C ALA A 342 -19.25 -19.37 24.80
N ALA A 343 -20.54 -19.66 25.00
CA ALA A 343 -20.99 -20.82 25.75
C ALA A 343 -20.92 -22.11 24.93
N ARG A 344 -21.19 -22.05 23.63
CA ARG A 344 -21.31 -23.23 22.77
C ARG A 344 -19.99 -23.94 22.53
N ALA A 345 -18.90 -23.16 22.32
CA ALA A 345 -17.54 -23.67 22.15
C ALA A 345 -16.53 -22.73 22.84
N PRO A 346 -16.39 -22.80 24.20
CA PRO A 346 -15.64 -21.81 24.98
C PRO A 346 -14.15 -21.65 24.63
N ALA A 347 -13.55 -22.67 23.99
CA ALA A 347 -12.14 -22.64 23.57
C ALA A 347 -11.98 -22.35 22.07
N SER A 348 -13.07 -22.11 21.35
CA SER A 348 -12.99 -21.89 19.90
C SER A 348 -12.58 -20.45 19.56
N ARG A 349 -11.99 -20.29 18.35
CA ARG A 349 -11.72 -18.96 17.79
C ARG A 349 -12.99 -18.10 17.61
N TRP A 350 -14.17 -18.75 17.54
CA TRP A 350 -15.44 -18.04 17.36
C TRP A 350 -15.93 -17.43 18.66
N ALA A 351 -15.67 -18.09 19.80
CA ALA A 351 -15.87 -17.52 21.11
C ALA A 351 -14.93 -16.32 21.34
N GLU A 352 -13.66 -16.43 20.96
CA GLU A 352 -12.69 -15.34 20.97
C GLU A 352 -13.22 -14.16 20.12
N SER A 353 -13.55 -14.39 18.85
CA SER A 353 -14.03 -13.35 17.92
C SER A 353 -15.34 -12.72 18.38
N ALA A 354 -16.24 -13.48 18.99
CA ALA A 354 -17.49 -12.95 19.54
C ALA A 354 -17.26 -12.03 20.74
N LEU A 355 -16.37 -12.42 21.67
CA LEU A 355 -15.99 -11.56 22.81
C LEU A 355 -15.31 -10.28 22.32
N PHE A 356 -14.43 -10.36 21.32
CA PHE A 356 -13.79 -9.19 20.72
C PHE A 356 -14.79 -8.27 20.03
N LEU A 357 -15.77 -8.84 19.33
CA LEU A 357 -16.86 -8.08 18.72
C LEU A 357 -17.66 -7.30 19.76
N GLY A 358 -18.02 -7.94 20.90
CA GLY A 358 -18.71 -7.29 22.01
C GLY A 358 -17.89 -6.15 22.61
N GLY A 359 -16.60 -6.39 22.88
CA GLY A 359 -15.67 -5.37 23.35
C GLY A 359 -15.61 -4.16 22.41
N ASN A 360 -15.41 -4.41 21.10
CA ASN A 360 -15.36 -3.37 20.09
C ASN A 360 -16.67 -2.60 19.94
N TYR A 361 -17.82 -3.29 20.00
CA TYR A 361 -19.13 -2.63 19.91
C TYR A 361 -19.30 -1.61 21.04
N TYR A 362 -19.11 -2.01 22.30
CA TYR A 362 -19.26 -1.11 23.45
C TYR A 362 -18.16 -0.04 23.51
N TRP A 363 -16.96 -0.35 23.03
CA TRP A 363 -15.89 0.65 22.92
C TRP A 363 -16.27 1.79 21.99
N VAL A 364 -16.87 1.47 20.83
CA VAL A 364 -17.36 2.47 19.85
C VAL A 364 -18.54 3.29 20.41
N GLN A 365 -19.38 2.68 21.25
CA GLN A 365 -20.48 3.37 21.94
C GLN A 365 -20.03 4.19 23.16
N LEU A 366 -18.72 4.23 23.45
CA LEU A 366 -18.12 4.88 24.61
C LEU A 366 -18.53 4.27 25.96
N ASP A 367 -19.16 3.09 25.97
CA ASP A 367 -19.44 2.31 27.18
C ASP A 367 -18.20 1.51 27.59
N ARG A 368 -17.30 2.20 28.31
CA ARG A 368 -15.99 1.67 28.69
C ARG A 368 -16.07 0.48 29.64
N ASP A 369 -17.12 0.41 30.49
CA ASP A 369 -17.26 -0.67 31.47
C ASP A 369 -17.65 -1.98 30.80
N ARG A 370 -18.70 -1.96 29.96
CA ARG A 370 -19.09 -3.15 29.21
C ARG A 370 -17.99 -3.61 28.25
N ALA A 371 -17.33 -2.65 27.57
CA ALA A 371 -16.20 -2.97 26.71
C ALA A 371 -15.08 -3.68 27.47
N ALA A 372 -14.63 -3.11 28.60
CA ALA A 372 -13.58 -3.71 29.43
C ALA A 372 -13.97 -5.10 29.96
N GLY A 373 -15.24 -5.34 30.28
CA GLY A 373 -15.75 -6.65 30.69
C GLY A 373 -15.56 -7.73 29.62
N TYR A 374 -15.90 -7.43 28.36
CA TYR A 374 -15.69 -8.35 27.23
C TYR A 374 -14.21 -8.54 26.91
N TYR A 375 -13.42 -7.49 26.87
CA TYR A 375 -11.99 -7.56 26.61
C TYR A 375 -11.24 -8.34 27.69
N LYS A 376 -11.61 -8.16 28.98
CA LYS A 376 -11.00 -8.92 30.06
C LYS A 376 -11.29 -10.42 29.93
N ARG A 377 -12.55 -10.79 29.66
CA ARG A 377 -12.91 -12.20 29.42
C ARG A 377 -12.12 -12.80 28.25
N LEU A 378 -11.92 -12.03 27.18
CA LEU A 378 -11.11 -12.48 26.03
C LEU A 378 -9.66 -12.67 26.48
N ALA A 379 -9.02 -11.66 27.09
CA ALA A 379 -7.62 -11.71 27.47
C ALA A 379 -7.32 -12.81 28.49
N ASP A 380 -8.27 -13.14 29.38
CA ASP A 380 -8.13 -14.17 30.39
C ASP A 380 -8.34 -15.59 29.78
N ASN A 381 -9.35 -15.76 28.90
CA ASN A 381 -9.69 -17.06 28.33
C ASN A 381 -8.81 -17.44 27.14
N PHE A 382 -8.28 -16.47 26.38
CA PHE A 382 -7.48 -16.67 25.19
C PHE A 382 -6.14 -15.92 25.25
N PRO A 383 -5.28 -16.19 26.24
CA PRO A 383 -4.08 -15.37 26.52
C PRO A 383 -3.04 -15.35 25.40
N THR A 384 -3.06 -16.30 24.47
CA THR A 384 -2.14 -16.41 23.34
C THR A 384 -2.77 -16.01 22.01
N ALA A 385 -4.04 -15.62 22.00
CA ALA A 385 -4.74 -15.18 20.81
C ALA A 385 -4.22 -13.80 20.32
N VAL A 386 -4.34 -13.57 19.03
CA VAL A 386 -3.93 -12.29 18.43
C VAL A 386 -4.73 -11.12 19.01
N ASP A 387 -6.02 -11.32 19.25
CA ASP A 387 -6.92 -10.31 19.82
C ASP A 387 -6.73 -10.09 21.32
N ALA A 388 -5.97 -10.98 22.03
CA ALA A 388 -5.64 -10.77 23.44
C ALA A 388 -4.79 -9.53 23.68
N LEU A 389 -3.89 -9.20 22.75
CA LEU A 389 -3.04 -8.01 22.83
C LEU A 389 -3.87 -6.71 22.83
N PRO A 390 -4.68 -6.38 21.82
CA PRO A 390 -5.51 -5.19 21.85
C PRO A 390 -6.57 -5.21 22.94
N ALA A 391 -7.09 -6.37 23.30
CA ALA A 391 -8.06 -6.50 24.39
C ALA A 391 -7.46 -6.10 25.74
N GLN A 392 -6.30 -6.66 26.09
CA GLN A 392 -5.62 -6.32 27.35
C GLN A 392 -5.19 -4.84 27.38
N TRP A 393 -4.72 -4.29 26.25
CA TRP A 393 -4.47 -2.84 26.14
C TRP A 393 -5.72 -2.02 26.47
N ARG A 394 -6.89 -2.37 25.91
CA ARG A 394 -8.16 -1.66 26.18
C ARG A 394 -8.59 -1.76 27.65
N VAL A 395 -8.33 -2.88 28.33
CA VAL A 395 -8.54 -3.03 29.77
C VAL A 395 -7.63 -2.07 30.53
N ALA A 396 -6.33 -2.10 30.27
CA ALA A 396 -5.34 -1.25 30.92
C ALA A 396 -5.63 0.25 30.71
N PHE A 397 -5.93 0.63 29.47
CA PHE A 397 -6.24 2.03 29.16
C PHE A 397 -7.58 2.49 29.76
N THR A 398 -8.58 1.61 29.88
CA THR A 398 -9.83 1.92 30.61
C THR A 398 -9.53 2.27 32.06
N ALA A 399 -8.63 1.53 32.73
CA ALA A 399 -8.22 1.82 34.09
C ALA A 399 -7.53 3.21 34.18
N VAL A 400 -6.71 3.58 33.21
CA VAL A 400 -6.10 4.93 33.13
C VAL A 400 -7.16 6.02 32.96
N LEU A 401 -8.09 5.86 32.02
CA LEU A 401 -9.16 6.84 31.78
C LEU A 401 -10.04 7.07 33.00
N LYS A 402 -10.35 6.01 33.71
CA LYS A 402 -11.21 6.03 34.90
C LYS A 402 -10.45 6.33 36.22
N ARG A 403 -9.13 6.52 36.14
CA ARG A 403 -8.26 6.76 37.32
C ARG A 403 -8.39 5.66 38.36
N GLN A 404 -8.52 4.42 37.91
CA GLN A 404 -8.63 3.28 38.80
C GLN A 404 -7.28 2.98 39.51
N PRO A 405 -7.28 2.53 40.74
CA PRO A 405 -6.04 2.19 41.46
C PRO A 405 -5.21 1.13 40.75
N GLU A 406 -5.84 0.25 39.99
CA GLU A 406 -5.24 -0.86 39.25
C GLU A 406 -4.53 -0.42 37.95
N ALA A 407 -4.65 0.85 37.51
CA ALA A 407 -4.12 1.32 36.24
C ALA A 407 -2.61 1.03 36.07
N THR A 408 -1.81 1.26 37.10
CA THR A 408 -0.38 0.97 37.08
C THR A 408 -0.11 -0.53 36.95
N GLN A 409 -0.90 -1.37 37.64
CA GLN A 409 -0.77 -2.84 37.53
C GLN A 409 -1.14 -3.35 36.15
N GLU A 410 -2.26 -2.89 35.61
CA GLU A 410 -2.73 -3.32 34.28
C GLU A 410 -1.76 -2.93 33.15
N LEU A 411 -1.20 -1.71 33.17
CA LEU A 411 -0.19 -1.27 32.22
C LEU A 411 1.13 -2.06 32.36
N THR A 412 1.53 -2.35 33.60
CA THR A 412 2.73 -3.17 33.88
C THR A 412 2.54 -4.59 33.37
N GLU A 413 1.35 -5.16 33.57
CA GLU A 413 1.01 -6.48 33.06
C GLU A 413 0.99 -6.49 31.51
N HIS A 414 0.50 -5.42 30.89
CA HIS A 414 0.59 -5.26 29.43
C HIS A 414 2.04 -5.36 28.95
N LEU A 415 2.95 -4.61 29.55
CA LEU A 415 4.38 -4.64 29.18
C LEU A 415 5.02 -6.01 29.44
N ARG A 416 4.60 -6.76 30.48
CA ARG A 416 5.10 -8.11 30.75
C ARG A 416 4.63 -9.13 29.71
N ARG A 417 3.34 -9.07 29.35
CA ARG A 417 2.75 -10.00 28.39
C ARG A 417 3.12 -9.69 26.95
N PHE A 418 3.22 -8.41 26.59
CA PHE A 418 3.38 -7.93 25.22
C PHE A 418 4.48 -6.84 25.09
N PRO A 419 5.71 -7.11 25.53
CA PRO A 419 6.76 -6.08 25.68
C PRO A 419 7.22 -5.47 24.36
N GLY A 420 6.97 -6.13 23.22
CA GLY A 420 7.28 -5.64 21.86
C GLY A 420 6.07 -5.18 21.07
N SER A 421 4.93 -4.98 21.73
CA SER A 421 3.68 -4.57 21.08
C SER A 421 3.75 -3.14 20.54
N GLN A 422 2.84 -2.84 19.64
CA GLN A 422 2.64 -1.47 19.16
C GLN A 422 2.16 -0.50 20.25
N PHE A 423 1.61 -1.01 21.36
CA PHE A 423 1.16 -0.23 22.50
C PHE A 423 2.23 -0.07 23.60
N THR A 424 3.44 -0.61 23.40
CA THR A 424 4.55 -0.43 24.36
C THR A 424 4.91 1.05 24.56
N PRO A 425 4.99 1.89 23.51
CA PRO A 425 5.21 3.33 23.69
C PRO A 425 4.12 4.00 24.52
N ASP A 426 2.87 3.67 24.24
CA ASP A 426 1.66 4.17 24.94
C ASP A 426 1.72 3.78 26.41
N ALA A 427 1.96 2.50 26.71
CA ALA A 427 2.05 2.00 28.08
C ALA A 427 3.17 2.69 28.89
N LEU A 428 4.35 2.89 28.27
CA LEU A 428 5.45 3.62 28.90
C LEU A 428 5.08 5.08 29.20
N TYR A 429 4.38 5.73 28.26
CA TYR A 429 3.91 7.10 28.45
C TYR A 429 2.94 7.21 29.64
N TRP A 430 1.91 6.35 29.68
CA TRP A 430 0.91 6.39 30.74
C TRP A 430 1.46 5.96 32.10
N LEU A 431 2.39 5.02 32.18
CA LEU A 431 3.13 4.71 33.41
C LEU A 431 3.92 5.93 33.92
N GLY A 432 4.56 6.66 32.99
CA GLY A 432 5.20 7.93 33.32
C GLY A 432 4.22 8.96 33.87
N ARG A 433 3.02 9.09 33.28
CA ARG A 433 1.98 10.00 33.69
C ARG A 433 1.44 9.64 35.13
N LEU A 434 1.19 8.34 35.35
CA LEU A 434 0.74 7.87 36.67
C LEU A 434 1.80 8.07 37.75
N ALA A 435 3.08 7.91 37.41
CA ALA A 435 4.19 8.19 38.31
C ALA A 435 4.29 9.69 38.64
N GLU A 436 4.04 10.59 37.67
CA GLU A 436 3.94 12.04 37.94
C GLU A 436 2.77 12.37 38.91
N GLU A 437 1.59 11.81 38.66
CA GLU A 437 0.40 12.01 39.48
C GLU A 437 0.62 11.53 40.91
N SER A 438 1.46 10.50 41.10
CA SER A 438 1.89 10.02 42.43
C SER A 438 3.11 10.77 43.00
N HIS A 439 3.52 11.88 42.40
CA HIS A 439 4.69 12.68 42.79
C HIS A 439 6.03 11.92 42.78
N ASN A 440 6.13 10.81 42.03
CA ASN A 440 7.36 10.05 41.87
C ASN A 440 8.09 10.49 40.57
N SER A 441 8.71 11.67 40.60
CA SER A 441 9.39 12.26 39.47
C SER A 441 10.56 11.42 38.93
N GLY A 442 11.26 10.64 39.78
CA GLY A 442 12.34 9.75 39.37
C GLY A 442 11.83 8.61 38.51
N LEU A 443 10.75 7.95 38.95
CA LEU A 443 10.13 6.86 38.20
C LEU A 443 9.49 7.37 36.89
N ALA A 444 8.82 8.52 36.93
CA ALA A 444 8.26 9.16 35.73
C ALA A 444 9.35 9.42 34.70
N ARG A 445 10.51 9.94 35.14
CA ARG A 445 11.67 10.16 34.26
C ARG A 445 12.15 8.87 33.62
N SER A 446 12.30 7.78 34.39
CA SER A 446 12.76 6.48 33.84
C SER A 446 11.84 5.98 32.72
N TYR A 447 10.52 6.05 32.89
CA TYR A 447 9.57 5.65 31.84
C TYR A 447 9.68 6.52 30.58
N TYR A 448 9.74 7.85 30.71
CA TYR A 448 9.85 8.76 29.57
C TYR A 448 11.21 8.67 28.85
N GLU A 449 12.30 8.48 29.59
CA GLU A 449 13.63 8.28 29.02
C GLU A 449 13.69 6.96 28.24
N LYS A 450 13.13 5.87 28.80
CA LYS A 450 13.02 4.57 28.12
C LYS A 450 12.19 4.65 26.85
N LEU A 451 11.08 5.37 26.88
CA LEU A 451 10.25 5.62 25.71
C LEU A 451 11.04 6.36 24.61
N ARG A 452 11.75 7.43 24.96
CA ARG A 452 12.55 8.21 24.02
C ARG A 452 13.78 7.45 23.49
N GLU A 453 14.39 6.64 24.31
CA GLU A 453 15.53 5.78 23.93
C GLU A 453 15.10 4.75 22.87
N ARG A 454 14.03 4.03 23.18
CA ARG A 454 13.60 2.87 22.39
C ARG A 454 12.73 3.22 21.20
N PHE A 455 11.95 4.31 21.28
CA PHE A 455 10.96 4.71 20.29
C PHE A 455 11.06 6.20 19.92
N PRO A 456 12.25 6.72 19.54
CA PRO A 456 12.53 8.17 19.48
C PRO A 456 11.71 8.95 18.45
N GLN A 457 11.05 8.27 17.51
CA GLN A 457 10.20 8.89 16.50
C GLN A 457 8.71 8.61 16.75
N ASN A 458 8.33 7.92 17.83
CA ASN A 458 6.93 7.66 18.15
C ASN A 458 6.19 8.94 18.57
N TYR A 459 4.86 8.98 18.37
CA TYR A 459 4.00 10.08 18.79
C TYR A 459 4.18 10.42 20.29
N PHE A 460 4.15 9.40 21.16
CA PHE A 460 4.30 9.56 22.61
C PHE A 460 5.72 10.00 23.03
N ALA A 461 6.76 9.75 22.22
CA ALA A 461 8.10 10.23 22.51
C ALA A 461 8.20 11.77 22.45
N SER A 462 7.44 12.40 21.55
CA SER A 462 7.33 13.86 21.50
C SER A 462 6.62 14.41 22.73
N ALA A 463 5.52 13.78 23.16
CA ALA A 463 4.80 14.12 24.39
C ALA A 463 5.68 13.91 25.63
N ALA A 464 6.39 12.77 25.74
CA ALA A 464 7.34 12.48 26.82
C ALA A 464 8.48 13.51 26.90
N THR A 465 8.97 13.98 25.74
CA THR A 465 10.00 15.05 25.70
C THR A 465 9.51 16.34 26.31
N ALA A 466 8.27 16.74 26.02
CA ALA A 466 7.65 17.92 26.64
C ALA A 466 7.51 17.74 28.16
N ARG A 467 7.10 16.56 28.63
CA ARG A 467 6.98 16.24 30.08
C ARG A 467 8.33 16.28 30.77
N LEU A 468 9.36 15.66 30.18
CA LEU A 468 10.73 15.67 30.75
C LEU A 468 11.29 17.08 30.94
N SER A 469 10.91 18.04 30.10
CA SER A 469 11.35 19.43 30.24
C SER A 469 10.81 20.14 31.49
N THR A 470 9.71 19.64 32.04
CA THR A 470 9.06 20.19 33.23
C THR A 470 9.37 19.41 34.51
N LEU A 471 9.89 18.17 34.39
CA LEU A 471 10.28 17.35 35.54
C LEU A 471 11.59 17.82 36.15
N GLY A 472 11.65 17.91 37.46
CA GLY A 472 12.88 18.17 38.20
C GLY A 472 13.97 17.10 37.96
N SER A 473 15.20 17.38 38.37
CA SER A 473 16.36 16.48 38.23
C SER A 473 16.42 15.39 39.30
N ALA A 474 15.37 14.58 39.42
CA ALA A 474 15.38 13.43 40.33
C ALA A 474 16.07 12.23 39.63
N PRO A 475 16.95 11.46 40.32
CA PRO A 475 17.49 10.24 39.76
C PRO A 475 16.37 9.22 39.55
N GLY A 476 16.36 8.59 38.35
CA GLY A 476 15.43 7.52 37.99
C GLY A 476 15.87 6.18 38.60
N THR A 477 14.92 5.27 38.76
CA THR A 477 15.15 3.86 39.05
C THR A 477 14.47 3.06 37.93
N ASP A 478 15.23 2.24 37.23
CA ASP A 478 14.70 1.46 36.11
C ASP A 478 13.77 0.34 36.61
N PRO A 479 12.52 0.32 36.18
CA PRO A 479 11.59 -0.79 36.47
C PRO A 479 12.01 -2.09 35.81
N ASP A 480 11.75 -3.23 36.48
CA ASP A 480 12.06 -4.58 35.97
C ASP A 480 11.45 -4.87 34.58
N VAL A 481 10.31 -4.26 34.26
CA VAL A 481 9.62 -4.45 32.98
C VAL A 481 10.45 -3.97 31.77
N PHE A 482 11.46 -3.13 31.96
CA PHE A 482 12.31 -2.67 30.87
C PHE A 482 13.16 -3.80 30.27
N ALA A 483 13.53 -4.79 31.05
CA ALA A 483 14.29 -5.95 30.61
C ALA A 483 13.55 -6.80 29.56
N GLY A 484 12.23 -6.77 29.59
CA GLY A 484 11.39 -7.49 28.62
C GLY A 484 11.25 -6.79 27.26
N ILE A 485 11.52 -5.48 27.19
CA ILE A 485 11.33 -4.72 25.94
C ILE A 485 12.41 -5.13 24.92
N PRO A 486 12.05 -5.73 23.77
CA PRO A 486 13.03 -6.25 22.83
C PRO A 486 13.81 -5.13 22.15
N PRO A 487 15.10 -5.37 21.77
CA PRO A 487 15.85 -4.43 20.96
C PRO A 487 15.23 -4.28 19.57
N LEU A 488 15.67 -3.25 18.84
CA LEU A 488 15.30 -3.12 17.42
C LEU A 488 15.86 -4.28 16.61
N PRO A 489 15.11 -4.80 15.61
CA PRO A 489 15.64 -5.78 14.68
C PRO A 489 16.92 -5.24 14.02
N PRO A 490 17.92 -6.11 13.73
CA PRO A 490 19.14 -5.66 13.07
C PRO A 490 18.81 -5.07 11.68
N ALA A 491 19.53 -3.99 11.32
CA ALA A 491 19.51 -3.46 9.97
C ALA A 491 20.49 -4.24 9.08
N MET A 492 20.25 -4.29 7.78
CA MET A 492 21.24 -4.76 6.83
C MET A 492 22.39 -3.76 6.76
N ALA A 493 23.63 -4.24 6.77
CA ALA A 493 24.79 -3.38 6.58
C ALA A 493 24.85 -2.91 5.12
N VAL A 494 24.59 -1.62 4.89
CA VAL A 494 24.66 -1.03 3.55
C VAL A 494 26.12 -0.66 3.25
N GLY A 495 26.76 -1.43 2.37
CA GLY A 495 28.12 -1.19 1.90
C GLY A 495 28.25 0.08 1.05
N LEU A 496 29.49 0.51 0.81
CA LEU A 496 29.80 1.63 -0.08
C LEU A 496 30.13 1.18 -1.50
N THR A 497 30.46 -0.09 -1.69
CA THR A 497 30.95 -0.66 -2.94
C THR A 497 29.98 -1.70 -3.48
N ILE A 498 29.81 -1.69 -4.79
CA ILE A 498 28.98 -2.67 -5.50
C ILE A 498 29.87 -3.86 -5.89
N PRO A 499 29.44 -5.11 -5.61
CA PRO A 499 30.21 -6.30 -6.01
C PRO A 499 30.41 -6.39 -7.52
N ALA A 500 31.55 -6.93 -7.96
CA ALA A 500 31.85 -7.12 -9.38
C ALA A 500 30.78 -7.95 -10.09
N ALA A 501 30.16 -8.90 -9.42
CA ALA A 501 29.05 -9.70 -9.97
C ALA A 501 27.78 -8.89 -10.31
N ALA A 502 27.60 -7.72 -9.69
CA ALA A 502 26.49 -6.82 -9.97
C ALA A 502 26.83 -5.72 -11.00
N ALA A 503 28.11 -5.57 -11.37
CA ALA A 503 28.59 -4.43 -12.17
C ALA A 503 27.86 -4.27 -13.51
N THR A 504 27.60 -5.36 -14.23
CA THR A 504 26.88 -5.29 -15.52
C THR A 504 25.46 -4.75 -15.35
N ARG A 505 24.71 -5.24 -14.36
CA ARG A 505 23.34 -4.77 -14.11
C ARG A 505 23.32 -3.34 -13.59
N GLN A 506 24.31 -2.95 -12.80
CA GLN A 506 24.47 -1.56 -12.35
C GLN A 506 24.67 -0.61 -13.55
N VAL A 507 25.57 -0.96 -14.47
CA VAL A 507 25.81 -0.14 -15.68
C VAL A 507 24.56 -0.08 -16.57
N ARG A 508 23.77 -1.15 -16.63
CA ARG A 508 22.48 -1.16 -17.35
C ARG A 508 21.46 -0.25 -16.66
N ALA A 509 21.35 -0.31 -15.34
CA ALA A 509 20.50 0.58 -14.55
C ALA A 509 20.86 2.06 -14.78
N ASP A 510 22.15 2.40 -14.77
CA ASP A 510 22.63 3.76 -15.06
C ASP A 510 22.27 4.21 -16.49
N ALA A 511 22.37 3.31 -17.45
CA ALA A 511 21.99 3.58 -18.84
C ALA A 511 20.47 3.84 -18.97
N LEU A 512 19.64 3.03 -18.33
CA LEU A 512 18.19 3.21 -18.28
C LEU A 512 17.79 4.51 -17.57
N ARG A 513 18.42 4.82 -16.45
CA ARG A 513 18.26 6.10 -15.71
C ARG A 513 18.55 7.30 -16.62
N SER A 514 19.61 7.21 -17.45
CA SER A 514 20.03 8.29 -18.35
C SER A 514 18.98 8.66 -19.41
N ILE A 515 17.97 7.83 -19.61
CA ILE A 515 16.84 8.05 -20.53
C ILE A 515 15.49 8.05 -19.81
N ALA A 516 15.50 8.21 -18.47
CA ALA A 516 14.31 8.24 -17.62
C ALA A 516 13.46 6.95 -17.64
N PHE A 517 14.09 5.78 -17.86
CA PHE A 517 13.47 4.46 -17.69
C PHE A 517 13.67 3.96 -16.26
N ASP A 518 13.21 4.76 -15.30
CA ASP A 518 13.51 4.58 -13.87
C ASP A 518 12.95 3.26 -13.33
N ALA A 519 11.74 2.86 -13.73
CA ALA A 519 11.16 1.56 -13.34
C ALA A 519 11.98 0.37 -13.87
N SER A 520 12.50 0.46 -15.12
CA SER A 520 13.38 -0.58 -15.66
C SER A 520 14.74 -0.60 -14.96
N ALA A 521 15.27 0.57 -14.57
CA ALA A 521 16.50 0.67 -13.79
C ALA A 521 16.32 0.03 -12.41
N GLU A 522 15.18 0.23 -11.75
CA GLU A 522 14.81 -0.44 -10.51
C GLU A 522 14.84 -1.97 -10.65
N LEU A 523 14.23 -2.52 -11.70
CA LEU A 523 14.21 -3.97 -11.95
C LEU A 523 15.63 -4.56 -12.11
N GLU A 524 16.53 -3.88 -12.82
CA GLU A 524 17.92 -4.31 -12.95
C GLU A 524 18.64 -4.35 -11.59
N LEU A 525 18.42 -3.33 -10.73
CA LEU A 525 19.00 -3.27 -9.40
C LEU A 525 18.45 -4.35 -8.46
N ARG A 526 17.14 -4.62 -8.53
CA ARG A 526 16.52 -5.72 -7.76
C ARG A 526 17.05 -7.09 -8.19
N ALA A 527 17.23 -7.30 -9.48
CA ALA A 527 17.83 -8.53 -10.00
C ALA A 527 19.29 -8.67 -9.59
N ALA A 528 20.06 -7.57 -9.58
CA ALA A 528 21.41 -7.55 -9.06
C ALA A 528 21.47 -7.88 -7.56
N PHE A 529 20.55 -7.37 -6.77
CA PHE A 529 20.43 -7.72 -5.35
C PHE A 529 20.09 -9.21 -5.17
N ALA A 530 19.12 -9.73 -5.93
CA ALA A 530 18.75 -11.14 -5.85
C ALA A 530 19.94 -12.09 -6.13
N ALA A 531 20.85 -11.67 -7.00
CA ALA A 531 22.04 -12.44 -7.33
C ALA A 531 23.19 -12.30 -6.32
N THR A 532 23.27 -11.19 -5.58
CA THR A 532 24.46 -10.87 -4.76
C THR A 532 24.16 -10.71 -3.27
N GLY A 533 22.93 -10.42 -2.89
CA GLY A 533 22.53 -10.10 -1.52
C GLY A 533 23.02 -8.73 -1.01
N GLU A 534 23.58 -7.85 -1.89
CA GLU A 534 24.17 -6.57 -1.47
C GLU A 534 23.10 -5.50 -1.22
N PRO A 535 22.91 -5.03 0.04
CA PRO A 535 21.83 -4.10 0.40
C PRO A 535 21.93 -2.72 -0.27
N ARG A 536 23.11 -2.31 -0.73
CA ARG A 536 23.30 -1.06 -1.48
C ARG A 536 22.45 -1.03 -2.74
N LEU A 537 22.30 -2.16 -3.43
CA LEU A 537 21.49 -2.29 -4.63
C LEU A 537 19.99 -2.11 -4.36
N LEU A 538 19.52 -2.59 -3.19
CA LEU A 538 18.13 -2.32 -2.77
C LEU A 538 17.91 -0.84 -2.44
N LEU A 539 18.90 -0.18 -1.81
CA LEU A 539 18.78 1.26 -1.55
C LEU A 539 18.69 2.05 -2.86
N GLU A 540 19.53 1.72 -3.83
CA GLU A 540 19.48 2.37 -5.15
C GLU A 540 18.18 2.04 -5.89
N ALA A 541 17.67 0.80 -5.82
CA ALA A 541 16.38 0.43 -6.37
C ALA A 541 15.24 1.25 -5.72
N ALA A 542 15.27 1.45 -4.40
CA ALA A 542 14.29 2.29 -3.72
C ALA A 542 14.38 3.76 -4.16
N GLN A 543 15.59 4.27 -4.44
CA GLN A 543 15.77 5.62 -4.97
C GLN A 543 15.18 5.76 -6.38
N GLU A 544 15.37 4.75 -7.24
CA GLU A 544 14.75 4.71 -8.58
C GLU A 544 13.21 4.64 -8.49
N ALA A 545 12.68 3.82 -7.58
CA ALA A 545 11.25 3.75 -7.34
C ALA A 545 10.66 5.12 -6.94
N VAL A 546 11.35 5.90 -6.09
CA VAL A 546 10.92 7.28 -5.76
C VAL A 546 10.89 8.16 -7.01
N ILE A 547 11.91 8.06 -7.86
CA ILE A 547 12.01 8.87 -9.10
C ILE A 547 10.94 8.45 -10.11
N ALA A 548 10.63 7.16 -10.19
CA ALA A 548 9.56 6.61 -11.02
C ALA A 548 8.15 7.01 -10.55
N GLY A 549 8.02 7.48 -9.30
CA GLY A 549 6.74 7.81 -8.67
C GLY A 549 6.16 6.69 -7.81
N HIS A 550 6.88 5.58 -7.62
CA HIS A 550 6.50 4.40 -6.85
C HIS A 550 6.97 4.51 -5.40
N VAL A 551 6.62 5.61 -4.72
CA VAL A 551 7.11 5.89 -3.35
C VAL A 551 6.70 4.80 -2.35
N GLY A 552 5.53 4.19 -2.52
CA GLY A 552 5.08 3.07 -1.69
C GLY A 552 6.04 1.88 -1.72
N GLU A 553 6.52 1.51 -2.90
CA GLU A 553 7.49 0.44 -3.09
C GLU A 553 8.85 0.78 -2.47
N ALA A 554 9.30 2.03 -2.62
CA ALA A 554 10.50 2.52 -1.97
C ALA A 554 10.42 2.38 -0.45
N ILE A 555 9.29 2.74 0.17
CA ILE A 555 9.06 2.59 1.62
C ILE A 555 9.18 1.13 2.05
N VAL A 556 8.53 0.21 1.32
CA VAL A 556 8.60 -1.24 1.60
C VAL A 556 10.05 -1.74 1.49
N THR A 557 10.76 -1.33 0.44
CA THR A 557 12.17 -1.71 0.22
C THR A 557 13.09 -1.19 1.32
N ILE A 558 12.90 0.05 1.76
CA ILE A 558 13.71 0.60 2.87
C ILE A 558 13.41 -0.13 4.18
N ARG A 559 12.16 -0.53 4.44
CA ARG A 559 11.81 -1.34 5.63
C ARG A 559 12.41 -2.75 5.59
N GLN A 560 12.69 -3.29 4.41
CA GLN A 560 13.45 -4.54 4.26
C GLN A 560 14.91 -4.37 4.70
N ILE A 561 15.55 -3.24 4.35
CA ILE A 561 16.94 -2.92 4.73
C ILE A 561 17.03 -2.49 6.20
N TYR A 562 16.13 -1.62 6.62
CA TYR A 562 16.02 -1.05 7.97
C TYR A 562 14.65 -1.36 8.57
N PRO A 563 14.43 -2.57 9.12
CA PRO A 563 13.17 -2.90 9.78
C PRO A 563 12.87 -1.90 10.90
N GLN A 564 11.62 -1.50 11.00
CA GLN A 564 11.17 -0.49 11.98
C GLN A 564 11.98 0.83 11.90
N ILE A 565 12.29 1.30 10.69
CA ILE A 565 13.05 2.55 10.50
C ILE A 565 12.41 3.71 11.25
N GLU A 566 11.09 3.76 11.34
CA GLU A 566 10.33 4.79 12.03
C GLU A 566 10.55 4.80 13.55
N TRP A 567 11.22 3.80 14.11
CA TRP A 567 11.55 3.70 15.53
C TRP A 567 13.04 3.88 15.80
N ARG A 568 13.86 4.10 14.75
CA ARG A 568 15.31 4.23 14.89
C ARG A 568 15.74 5.67 15.20
N PRO A 569 16.80 5.86 15.98
CA PRO A 569 17.46 7.14 16.09
C PRO A 569 17.94 7.67 14.72
N PHE A 570 17.89 8.99 14.55
CA PHE A 570 18.27 9.63 13.27
C PHE A 570 19.73 9.42 12.90
N ASP A 571 20.61 9.36 13.88
CA ASP A 571 22.05 9.19 13.77
C ASP A 571 22.48 7.75 13.49
N GLU A 572 21.62 6.76 13.78
CA GLU A 572 21.89 5.35 13.47
C GLU A 572 21.61 4.99 11.99
N VAL A 573 20.90 5.84 11.27
CA VAL A 573 20.50 5.56 9.88
C VAL A 573 21.07 6.64 8.97
N PRO A 574 21.77 6.27 7.87
CA PRO A 574 22.30 7.23 6.92
C PRO A 574 21.23 8.20 6.39
N ARG A 575 21.60 9.48 6.25
CA ARG A 575 20.65 10.51 5.80
C ARG A 575 20.01 10.19 4.45
N GLU A 576 20.74 9.56 3.53
CA GLU A 576 20.22 9.15 2.22
C GLU A 576 19.08 8.13 2.35
N VAL A 577 19.16 7.21 3.31
CA VAL A 577 18.11 6.23 3.62
C VAL A 577 16.86 6.94 4.14
N TRP A 578 17.04 7.89 5.08
CA TRP A 578 15.93 8.71 5.57
C TRP A 578 15.26 9.50 4.43
N LEU A 579 16.03 10.13 3.55
CA LEU A 579 15.51 10.92 2.43
C LEU A 579 14.79 10.04 1.39
N THR A 580 15.19 8.77 1.25
CA THR A 580 14.48 7.81 0.39
C THR A 580 13.20 7.31 1.06
N ALA A 581 13.28 6.89 2.33
CA ALA A 581 12.12 6.44 3.10
C ALA A 581 11.05 7.53 3.25
N PHE A 582 11.46 8.78 3.41
CA PHE A 582 10.63 9.96 3.59
C PHE A 582 10.84 10.95 2.44
N ALA A 583 10.84 10.45 1.20
CA ALA A 583 10.84 11.30 0.03
C ALA A 583 9.60 12.22 0.03
N MET A 584 9.75 13.43 -0.51
CA MET A 584 8.69 14.43 -0.59
C MET A 584 8.52 14.89 -2.05
N PRO A 585 7.95 14.06 -2.93
CA PRO A 585 7.51 14.49 -4.25
C PRO A 585 6.53 15.67 -4.15
N PHE A 586 6.39 16.45 -5.21
CA PHE A 586 5.51 17.62 -5.24
C PHE A 586 5.80 18.68 -4.15
N GLN A 587 7.05 18.73 -3.66
CA GLN A 587 7.46 19.62 -2.56
C GLN A 587 7.02 21.09 -2.77
N SER A 588 7.15 21.64 -3.98
CA SER A 588 6.77 23.01 -4.27
C SER A 588 5.28 23.27 -4.07
N SER A 589 4.42 22.35 -4.50
CA SER A 589 2.97 22.42 -4.30
C SER A 589 2.61 22.26 -2.82
N ILE A 590 3.22 21.29 -2.12
CA ILE A 590 3.00 21.09 -0.68
C ILE A 590 3.35 22.37 0.08
N LEU A 591 4.53 22.94 -0.14
CA LEU A 591 4.98 24.15 0.56
C LEU A 591 4.06 25.34 0.27
N SER A 592 3.75 25.60 -1.02
CA SER A 592 2.96 26.78 -1.41
C SER A 592 1.50 26.67 -0.97
N ARG A 593 0.84 25.52 -1.22
CA ARG A 593 -0.59 25.36 -0.93
C ARG A 593 -0.86 25.26 0.57
N SER A 594 0.01 24.56 1.33
CA SER A 594 -0.12 24.51 2.79
C SER A 594 0.05 25.88 3.43
N THR A 595 1.07 26.65 3.01
CA THR A 595 1.28 28.02 3.51
C THR A 595 0.09 28.92 3.20
N GLN A 596 -0.48 28.85 1.98
CA GLN A 596 -1.68 29.58 1.61
C GLN A 596 -2.90 29.24 2.48
N ALA A 597 -3.04 27.98 2.86
CA ALA A 597 -4.13 27.50 3.70
C ALA A 597 -3.89 27.69 5.22
N GLY A 598 -2.70 28.14 5.64
CA GLY A 598 -2.34 28.24 7.07
C GLY A 598 -2.12 26.87 7.75
N VAL A 599 -1.73 25.86 6.97
CA VAL A 599 -1.39 24.51 7.44
C VAL A 599 0.12 24.34 7.43
N ASP A 600 0.65 23.60 8.40
CA ASP A 600 2.06 23.21 8.38
C ASP A 600 2.35 22.30 7.16
N PRO A 601 3.29 22.67 6.27
CA PRO A 601 3.62 21.87 5.10
C PRO A 601 4.10 20.45 5.43
N MET A 602 4.78 20.26 6.57
CA MET A 602 5.29 18.94 6.96
C MET A 602 4.15 18.04 7.44
N LEU A 603 3.12 18.61 8.04
CA LEU A 603 1.90 17.88 8.38
C LEU A 603 1.15 17.45 7.11
N THR A 604 1.06 18.33 6.11
CA THR A 604 0.49 17.96 4.79
C THR A 604 1.29 16.86 4.11
N ALA A 605 2.62 16.89 4.18
CA ALA A 605 3.48 15.83 3.65
C ALA A 605 3.24 14.50 4.37
N GLY A 606 3.11 14.52 5.70
CA GLY A 606 2.78 13.33 6.52
C GLY A 606 1.42 12.74 6.16
N LEU A 607 0.42 13.60 5.91
CA LEU A 607 -0.91 13.22 5.50
C LEU A 607 -0.90 12.56 4.11
N ILE A 608 -0.31 13.19 3.09
CA ILE A 608 -0.20 12.63 1.73
C ILE A 608 0.51 11.27 1.74
N ARG A 609 1.58 11.14 2.54
CA ARG A 609 2.28 9.86 2.70
C ARG A 609 1.35 8.77 3.23
N GLN A 610 0.50 9.08 4.21
CA GLN A 610 -0.42 8.11 4.82
C GLN A 610 -1.60 7.79 3.90
N GLU A 611 -2.12 8.76 3.16
CA GLU A 611 -3.29 8.60 2.30
C GLU A 611 -3.01 7.81 1.01
N SER A 612 -1.90 8.11 0.35
CA SER A 612 -1.63 7.59 -1.00
C SER A 612 -0.19 7.11 -1.21
N ALA A 613 0.70 7.23 -0.21
CA ALA A 613 2.14 7.09 -0.43
C ALA A 613 2.65 7.93 -1.62
N TYR A 614 2.08 9.11 -1.82
CA TYR A 614 2.36 10.03 -2.95
C TYR A 614 1.93 9.52 -4.33
N ASP A 615 1.03 8.56 -4.43
CA ASP A 615 0.46 8.16 -5.72
C ASP A 615 -0.68 9.12 -6.13
N PRO A 616 -0.50 9.92 -7.21
CA PRO A 616 -1.55 10.83 -7.67
C PRO A 616 -2.74 10.11 -8.30
N GLN A 617 -2.59 8.83 -8.69
CA GLN A 617 -3.65 8.02 -9.29
C GLN A 617 -4.38 7.14 -8.26
N ALA A 618 -4.03 7.26 -6.98
CA ALA A 618 -4.63 6.45 -5.92
C ALA A 618 -6.17 6.60 -5.91
N HIS A 619 -6.86 5.45 -5.86
CA HIS A 619 -8.32 5.34 -5.82
C HIS A 619 -8.71 4.30 -4.78
N SER A 620 -9.39 4.71 -3.72
CA SER A 620 -9.83 3.79 -2.67
C SER A 620 -11.16 3.12 -2.99
N GLY A 621 -11.44 1.99 -2.32
CA GLY A 621 -12.75 1.34 -2.41
C GLY A 621 -13.93 2.20 -1.92
N ALA A 622 -13.66 3.28 -1.17
CA ALA A 622 -14.63 4.28 -0.74
C ALA A 622 -14.79 5.44 -1.75
N ASN A 623 -14.15 5.34 -2.93
CA ASN A 623 -14.14 6.37 -3.97
C ASN A 623 -13.43 7.66 -3.54
N ALA A 624 -12.40 7.56 -2.70
CA ALA A 624 -11.49 8.66 -2.41
C ALA A 624 -10.38 8.70 -3.46
N LEU A 625 -9.95 9.90 -3.91
CA LEU A 625 -9.16 10.10 -5.11
C LEU A 625 -7.90 10.95 -4.88
N GLY A 626 -6.79 10.51 -5.48
CA GLY A 626 -5.53 11.24 -5.60
C GLY A 626 -4.73 11.37 -4.31
N LEU A 627 -3.75 12.26 -4.29
CA LEU A 627 -2.71 12.38 -3.25
C LEU A 627 -3.26 12.46 -1.82
N MET A 628 -4.31 13.25 -1.60
CA MET A 628 -4.91 13.47 -0.27
C MET A 628 -6.23 12.69 -0.12
N GLN A 629 -6.51 11.70 -0.97
CA GLN A 629 -7.68 10.81 -0.92
C GLN A 629 -9.00 11.56 -0.67
N LEU A 630 -9.30 12.52 -1.55
CA LEU A 630 -10.48 13.35 -1.40
C LEU A 630 -11.73 12.68 -1.97
N LEU A 631 -12.79 12.57 -1.16
CA LEU A 631 -14.09 12.17 -1.67
C LEU A 631 -14.64 13.23 -2.65
N PRO A 632 -15.21 12.86 -3.81
CA PRO A 632 -15.72 13.81 -4.81
C PRO A 632 -16.73 14.83 -4.25
N LYS A 633 -17.57 14.42 -3.30
CA LYS A 633 -18.54 15.31 -2.62
C LYS A 633 -17.84 16.37 -1.79
N THR A 634 -16.84 15.97 -0.99
CA THR A 634 -16.03 16.87 -0.17
C THR A 634 -15.23 17.82 -1.04
N ALA A 635 -14.53 17.31 -2.05
CA ALA A 635 -13.74 18.11 -2.97
C ALA A 635 -14.58 19.17 -3.69
N ARG A 636 -15.80 18.85 -4.14
CA ARG A 636 -16.72 19.82 -4.78
C ARG A 636 -17.11 20.94 -3.81
N ARG A 637 -17.38 20.63 -2.53
CA ARG A 637 -17.70 21.63 -1.48
C ARG A 637 -16.56 22.61 -1.32
N PHE A 638 -15.32 22.12 -1.19
CA PHE A 638 -14.14 22.95 -0.94
C PHE A 638 -13.61 23.65 -2.20
N ALA A 639 -13.78 23.09 -3.39
CA ALA A 639 -13.51 23.79 -4.65
C ALA A 639 -14.40 25.03 -4.82
N LYS A 640 -15.70 24.94 -4.44
CA LYS A 640 -16.61 26.09 -4.40
C LYS A 640 -16.13 27.16 -3.41
N GLN A 641 -15.67 26.76 -2.22
CA GLN A 641 -15.10 27.65 -1.21
C GLN A 641 -13.82 28.32 -1.72
N ALA A 642 -12.94 27.58 -2.39
CA ALA A 642 -11.71 28.06 -3.00
C ALA A 642 -11.95 28.90 -4.27
N LYS A 643 -13.20 28.98 -4.77
CA LYS A 643 -13.58 29.65 -6.03
C LYS A 643 -12.84 29.10 -7.25
N VAL A 644 -12.55 27.82 -7.28
CA VAL A 644 -11.93 27.12 -8.41
C VAL A 644 -12.92 26.18 -9.10
N ARG A 645 -12.67 25.94 -10.40
CA ARG A 645 -13.48 24.98 -11.17
C ARG A 645 -13.29 23.57 -10.63
N TYR A 646 -14.34 22.77 -10.61
CA TYR A 646 -14.31 21.37 -10.19
C TYR A 646 -14.67 20.43 -11.34
N SER A 647 -13.88 19.40 -11.50
CA SER A 647 -14.27 18.14 -12.16
C SER A 647 -13.55 16.97 -11.48
N THR A 648 -14.14 15.78 -11.49
CA THR A 648 -13.57 14.60 -10.83
C THR A 648 -12.16 14.24 -11.35
N PRO A 649 -11.87 14.29 -12.67
CA PRO A 649 -10.52 14.02 -13.16
C PRO A 649 -9.44 14.98 -12.63
N MET A 650 -9.80 16.22 -12.24
CA MET A 650 -8.84 17.15 -11.65
C MET A 650 -8.30 16.69 -10.30
N LEU A 651 -8.97 15.74 -9.63
CA LEU A 651 -8.49 15.16 -8.35
C LEU A 651 -7.25 14.29 -8.52
N TYR A 652 -6.92 13.89 -9.73
CA TYR A 652 -5.68 13.18 -10.05
C TYR A 652 -4.52 14.14 -10.40
N GLU A 653 -4.81 15.45 -10.51
CA GLU A 653 -3.78 16.46 -10.74
C GLU A 653 -3.16 16.88 -9.40
N PRO A 654 -1.83 16.68 -9.18
CA PRO A 654 -1.19 16.84 -7.88
C PRO A 654 -1.42 18.21 -7.23
N ASP A 655 -1.17 19.31 -7.95
CA ASP A 655 -1.30 20.66 -7.39
C ASP A 655 -2.75 21.01 -7.04
N TYR A 656 -3.70 20.54 -7.85
CA TYR A 656 -5.13 20.75 -7.59
C TYR A 656 -5.59 19.95 -6.36
N ASN A 657 -5.21 18.67 -6.26
CA ASN A 657 -5.57 17.81 -5.14
C ASN A 657 -5.04 18.38 -3.81
N ILE A 658 -3.74 18.76 -3.78
CA ILE A 658 -3.10 19.38 -2.61
C ILE A 658 -3.80 20.71 -2.26
N HIS A 659 -4.15 21.54 -3.24
CA HIS A 659 -4.84 22.81 -3.00
C HIS A 659 -6.18 22.60 -2.28
N ILE A 660 -7.02 21.72 -2.80
CA ILE A 660 -8.36 21.44 -2.20
C ILE A 660 -8.22 20.74 -0.85
N GLY A 661 -7.32 19.76 -0.74
CA GLY A 661 -7.10 19.01 0.48
C GLY A 661 -6.57 19.85 1.64
N THR A 662 -5.66 20.80 1.36
CA THR A 662 -5.13 21.72 2.40
C THR A 662 -6.20 22.68 2.90
N ILE A 663 -7.10 23.17 2.04
CA ILE A 663 -8.23 24.01 2.45
C ILE A 663 -9.21 23.21 3.31
N TYR A 664 -9.50 21.95 2.93
CA TYR A 664 -10.34 21.05 3.72
C TYR A 664 -9.75 20.83 5.10
N PHE A 665 -8.48 20.45 5.18
CA PHE A 665 -7.80 20.18 6.45
C PHE A 665 -7.71 21.44 7.33
N ALA A 666 -7.46 22.62 6.75
CA ALA A 666 -7.49 23.88 7.47
C ALA A 666 -8.88 24.17 8.09
N GLY A 667 -9.95 23.80 7.37
CA GLY A 667 -11.31 23.86 7.88
C GLY A 667 -11.49 22.98 9.12
N LEU A 668 -11.10 21.70 9.03
CA LEU A 668 -11.18 20.77 10.15
C LEU A 668 -10.38 21.23 11.37
N LYS A 669 -9.15 21.75 11.14
CA LYS A 669 -8.32 22.27 12.23
C LYS A 669 -8.99 23.45 12.96
N ARG A 670 -9.65 24.34 12.23
CA ARG A 670 -10.41 25.45 12.83
C ARG A 670 -11.63 24.94 13.62
N ASP A 671 -12.35 23.95 13.05
CA ASP A 671 -13.63 23.50 13.59
C ASP A 671 -13.43 22.56 14.81
N PHE A 672 -12.35 21.78 14.89
CA PHE A 672 -12.03 20.86 15.99
C PHE A 672 -10.94 21.34 16.96
N GLY A 673 -10.25 22.43 16.66
CA GLY A 673 -9.34 23.14 17.57
C GLY A 673 -7.95 22.51 17.76
N SER A 674 -7.76 21.21 17.57
CA SER A 674 -6.46 20.54 17.67
C SER A 674 -6.07 19.84 16.36
N VAL A 675 -4.78 19.52 16.20
CA VAL A 675 -4.27 18.75 15.06
C VAL A 675 -4.79 17.32 15.12
N GLU A 676 -4.77 16.71 16.29
CA GLU A 676 -5.19 15.33 16.52
C GLU A 676 -6.67 15.13 16.20
N SER A 677 -7.54 16.03 16.70
CA SER A 677 -8.98 15.97 16.39
C SER A 677 -9.26 16.24 14.93
N ALA A 678 -8.52 17.14 14.28
CA ALA A 678 -8.65 17.41 12.85
C ALA A 678 -8.22 16.21 11.99
N LEU A 679 -7.13 15.52 12.34
CA LEU A 679 -6.69 14.30 11.68
C LEU A 679 -7.70 13.17 11.87
N ALA A 680 -8.22 13.01 13.08
CA ALA A 680 -9.28 12.05 13.37
C ALA A 680 -10.54 12.32 12.52
N ALA A 681 -10.94 13.60 12.38
CA ALA A 681 -12.08 14.00 11.57
C ALA A 681 -11.83 13.81 10.06
N TYR A 682 -10.59 13.99 9.62
CA TYR A 682 -10.21 13.74 8.23
C TYR A 682 -10.39 12.25 7.85
N ASN A 683 -9.93 11.35 8.71
CA ASN A 683 -10.00 9.90 8.48
C ASN A 683 -11.38 9.30 8.78
N ALA A 684 -11.93 9.57 9.98
CA ALA A 684 -13.19 8.95 10.42
C ALA A 684 -14.45 9.72 10.03
N GLY A 685 -14.32 11.00 9.71
CA GLY A 685 -15.43 11.92 9.42
C GLY A 685 -15.82 12.80 10.60
N GLU A 686 -16.32 14.00 10.27
CA GLU A 686 -16.63 15.09 11.23
C GLU A 686 -17.66 14.65 12.31
N ASP A 687 -18.73 13.96 11.90
CA ASP A 687 -19.82 13.53 12.80
C ASP A 687 -19.33 12.58 13.90
N ARG A 688 -18.42 11.67 13.57
CA ARG A 688 -17.87 10.71 14.53
C ARG A 688 -17.00 11.38 15.59
N VAL A 689 -16.13 12.29 15.16
CA VAL A 689 -15.27 13.01 16.12
C VAL A 689 -16.11 13.93 16.98
N THR A 690 -17.14 14.55 16.44
CA THR A 690 -18.11 15.31 17.24
C THR A 690 -18.74 14.43 18.30
N PHE A 691 -19.19 13.21 17.93
CA PHE A 691 -19.74 12.26 18.92
C PHE A 691 -18.71 11.86 19.99
N TRP A 692 -17.45 11.60 19.61
CA TRP A 692 -16.40 11.19 20.55
C TRP A 692 -15.98 12.29 21.51
N THR A 693 -16.13 13.57 21.13
CA THR A 693 -15.71 14.71 21.95
C THR A 693 -16.86 15.37 22.73
N THR A 694 -18.11 15.17 22.29
CA THR A 694 -19.25 15.79 22.96
C THR A 694 -19.44 15.21 24.37
N GLY A 695 -19.39 16.07 25.38
CA GLY A 695 -19.56 15.68 26.79
C GLY A 695 -18.33 14.95 27.37
N GLN A 696 -17.25 14.82 26.63
CA GLN A 696 -15.98 14.25 27.13
C GLN A 696 -14.98 15.36 27.43
N THR A 697 -14.18 15.15 28.47
CA THR A 697 -13.06 16.03 28.82
C THR A 697 -11.78 15.22 28.85
N TYR A 698 -10.88 15.51 27.92
CA TYR A 698 -9.55 14.89 27.86
C TYR A 698 -8.52 15.80 28.54
N ARG A 699 -7.67 15.23 29.40
CA ARG A 699 -6.62 15.97 30.13
C ARG A 699 -5.55 16.54 29.21
N GLU A 700 -5.29 15.85 28.12
CA GLU A 700 -4.24 16.16 27.15
C GLU A 700 -4.52 15.50 25.78
N PRO A 701 -3.90 15.96 24.68
CA PRO A 701 -4.12 15.40 23.35
C PRO A 701 -3.86 13.89 23.26
N ALA A 702 -2.86 13.37 23.99
CA ALA A 702 -2.55 11.94 24.05
C ALA A 702 -3.72 11.10 24.59
N GLU A 703 -4.47 11.60 25.57
CA GLU A 703 -5.64 10.92 26.11
C GLU A 703 -6.79 10.85 25.08
N PHE A 704 -6.99 11.92 24.30
CA PHE A 704 -7.94 11.88 23.18
C PHE A 704 -7.52 10.84 22.16
N VAL A 705 -6.23 10.82 21.75
CA VAL A 705 -5.71 9.90 20.71
C VAL A 705 -5.96 8.46 21.11
N ASP A 706 -5.55 8.04 22.32
CA ASP A 706 -5.78 6.67 22.80
C ASP A 706 -7.25 6.33 23.04
N SER A 707 -8.09 7.36 23.26
CA SER A 707 -9.54 7.20 23.41
C SER A 707 -10.28 7.03 22.11
N ILE A 708 -9.65 7.30 20.95
CA ILE A 708 -10.28 7.14 19.63
C ILE A 708 -10.78 5.70 19.47
N PRO A 709 -12.09 5.50 19.26
CA PRO A 709 -12.65 4.15 19.22
C PRO A 709 -12.18 3.29 18.06
N PHE A 710 -11.90 3.90 16.92
CA PHE A 710 -11.45 3.19 15.73
C PHE A 710 -9.93 3.06 15.73
N THR A 711 -9.43 1.84 15.80
CA THR A 711 -7.99 1.55 15.77
C THR A 711 -7.31 2.18 14.55
N GLU A 712 -7.92 2.05 13.36
CA GLU A 712 -7.40 2.68 12.13
C GLU A 712 -7.23 4.20 12.29
N THR A 713 -8.22 4.87 12.88
CA THR A 713 -8.18 6.33 13.05
C THR A 713 -7.16 6.76 14.11
N ARG A 714 -7.06 6.00 15.22
CA ARG A 714 -6.05 6.24 16.25
C ARG A 714 -4.64 6.14 15.65
N GLU A 715 -4.34 5.03 14.97
CA GLU A 715 -3.06 4.81 14.31
C GLU A 715 -2.79 5.86 13.23
N TYR A 716 -3.81 6.27 12.48
CA TYR A 716 -3.70 7.33 11.49
C TYR A 716 -3.20 8.64 12.11
N VAL A 717 -3.79 9.07 13.23
CA VAL A 717 -3.38 10.30 13.95
C VAL A 717 -1.93 10.20 14.41
N GLU A 718 -1.55 9.10 15.04
CA GLU A 718 -0.18 8.86 15.52
C GLU A 718 0.82 8.85 14.34
N ILE A 719 0.51 8.11 13.28
CA ILE A 719 1.40 7.96 12.11
C ILE A 719 1.57 9.29 11.38
N VAL A 720 0.49 10.03 11.12
CA VAL A 720 0.60 11.31 10.40
C VAL A 720 1.40 12.33 11.23
N THR A 721 1.16 12.40 12.53
CA THR A 721 1.89 13.30 13.42
C THR A 721 3.38 12.93 13.49
N ARG A 722 3.69 11.65 13.69
CA ARG A 722 5.06 11.11 13.62
C ARG A 722 5.75 11.44 12.30
N ASN A 723 5.08 11.17 11.17
CA ASN A 723 5.63 11.45 9.86
C ASN A 723 5.92 12.93 9.67
N ALA A 724 5.04 13.81 10.15
CA ALA A 724 5.26 15.26 10.12
C ALA A 724 6.52 15.66 10.91
N ASP A 725 6.76 15.07 12.07
CA ASP A 725 7.96 15.32 12.88
C ASP A 725 9.24 14.86 12.16
N ILE A 726 9.21 13.70 11.51
CA ILE A 726 10.32 13.21 10.68
C ILE A 726 10.56 14.16 9.49
N TYR A 727 9.52 14.59 8.80
CA TYR A 727 9.65 15.57 7.71
C TYR A 727 10.23 16.91 8.19
N ARG A 728 9.84 17.41 9.37
CA ARG A 728 10.43 18.64 9.96
C ARG A 728 11.93 18.49 10.21
N LYS A 729 12.38 17.35 10.73
CA LYS A 729 13.80 17.06 10.94
C LYS A 729 14.58 16.97 9.62
N LEU A 730 13.99 16.43 8.56
CA LEU A 730 14.66 16.25 7.27
C LEU A 730 14.67 17.53 6.41
N TYR A 731 13.59 18.29 6.41
CA TYR A 731 13.35 19.38 5.45
C TYR A 731 13.18 20.76 6.10
N GLY A 732 12.93 20.85 7.41
CA GLY A 732 12.61 22.11 8.11
C GLY A 732 13.77 23.12 8.19
N THR A 733 15.01 22.67 8.32
CA THR A 733 16.21 23.52 8.49
C THR A 733 16.57 24.36 7.25
N ARG A 734 16.08 24.01 6.06
CA ARG A 734 16.31 24.79 4.83
C ARG A 734 15.44 26.05 4.72
N GLN A 735 14.34 26.15 5.45
CA GLN A 735 13.44 27.33 5.40
C GLN A 735 13.94 28.48 6.26
N SER A 736 14.57 28.20 7.42
CA SER A 736 15.10 29.24 8.30
C SER A 736 16.28 30.03 7.67
N VAL A 737 17.08 29.38 6.80
CA VAL A 737 18.21 30.02 6.12
C VAL A 737 17.78 30.88 4.92
N ARG A 738 16.65 30.57 4.26
CA ARG A 738 16.11 31.39 3.17
C ARG A 738 15.29 32.56 3.68
N GLY A 739 14.59 32.44 4.80
CA GLY A 739 13.86 33.56 5.43
C GLY A 739 14.79 34.60 6.02
N ALA A 740 15.93 34.23 6.60
CA ALA A 740 16.91 35.15 7.19
C ALA A 740 17.72 35.95 6.16
N LYS A 741 17.72 35.56 4.88
CA LYS A 741 18.40 36.32 3.81
C LYS A 741 17.59 37.42 3.16
N ASN A 742 16.31 37.54 3.48
CA ASN A 742 15.38 38.52 2.86
C ASN A 742 14.88 39.62 3.82
N GLU A 743 15.43 39.78 5.02
CA GLU A 743 15.20 41.00 5.78
C GLU A 743 16.08 42.14 5.24
N PRO A 744 15.51 43.26 4.76
CA PRO A 744 16.30 44.41 4.34
C PRO A 744 16.97 45.03 5.58
N ARG A 745 18.31 45.12 5.56
CA ARG A 745 19.07 45.88 6.53
C ARG A 745 18.47 47.30 6.59
N LYS A 746 17.83 47.67 7.69
CA LYS A 746 17.49 49.04 7.98
C LYS A 746 18.77 49.85 8.01
N ALA A 747 18.88 50.77 7.07
CA ALA A 747 19.94 51.76 7.05
C ALA A 747 19.83 52.63 8.31
N GLY A 748 20.84 52.56 9.17
CA GLY A 748 20.99 53.44 10.30
C GLY A 748 21.26 54.87 9.80
N THR A 749 20.34 55.79 10.00
CA THR A 749 20.59 57.20 9.89
C THR A 749 21.42 57.64 11.09
N GLY A 750 22.70 57.90 10.86
CA GLY A 750 23.54 58.64 11.79
C GLY A 750 23.11 60.11 11.77
N SER A 751 22.76 60.66 12.91
CA SER A 751 22.76 62.08 13.16
C SER A 751 23.86 62.39 14.16
N GLY A 752 24.88 63.11 13.72
CA GLY A 752 25.85 63.69 14.61
C GLY A 752 25.24 64.87 15.38
N ASN A 753 25.64 64.95 16.61
CA ASN A 753 26.23 66.14 17.24
C ASN A 753 26.90 65.69 18.54
#